data_f4505f0b6ceed3c4d0246e3ab154c512
#
_entry.id   f4505f0b6ceed3c4d0246e3ab154c512
#
_cell.length_a   1.000
_cell.length_b   1.000
_cell.length_c   1.000
_cell.angle_alpha   90.00
_cell.angle_beta   90.00
_cell.angle_gamma   90.00
#
_symmetry.space_group_name_H-M   'P 1'
#
loop_
_entity.id
_entity.type
_entity.pdbx_description
1 polymer ?
#
loop_
_entity_poly.entity_id
_entity_poly.type
_entity_poly.pdbx_seq_one_letter_code
_entity_poly.pdbx_strand_id
1 'polypeptide(L)'
;MKSCNVFITKLLSRILFAFMALIISVAVSSCSDNIDESNLYVFSGQSVTGFVKQQPELSKYLVLLKKARSGMGRGSTMDHMLESRGNYTCFIPTDDAIQEFVDSVENRRGFDVNNVSDSLAQVIVFNSIIDNGDIEAYKSTDFQEGVLQQKTMADRYIVINFAANDSGKVITRINTFSRIVSSDNKVENGQIHVVDHVVMPASTSLPGLLSMQDNTRIFSYLLEVTSWADSMAKYRDDEYELQDHPQNYKHIWYGELLNEPLHHNSGYTAFVEPDSLLEAEWGIKLEVVNGNVVNWDEVMPVINRKVKEYYPEANSDDPKSLDNALNQFVGYHIIDVGMAYNNIVITKGQLGYSYSRPEQLGIDKFEYFETMGKDHRIIKFTLGEQTDGIRINRYVSEYDNDSYRELEVPIKGLLVQSGNGARDNQALNGFYHMIDGILIYNDDVKYKVLNERMRWDTQTMQHELMTNGLRQQPSNIYYMIPDGYMRKVKFSNQTLMISINNYSVNWLNYEADDFVLEGYYDVTWQLPPVPYEGTYELRLGYCNDSGRGMVQFYFGTDPDNLAAVGLPIDARIEPNKAVIGWVKDDPDNPDANRENDKNMRNHTFMKCPNSFGFNSTNVTEGGRSYGPSGAKLRHIVTTENCRPGVTYYMRMKSLLNGPANFGPDFIEWVPKSVYNGEKPEDKW
;
A
#
# COMPACT_ATOMS: atom_id res chain seq x y z
N MET A 1 19.26 -81.79 -25.96
CA MET A 1 18.75 -80.58 -25.26
C MET A 1 19.82 -79.59 -24.72
N LYS A 2 21.08 -79.99 -24.50
CA LYS A 2 22.12 -79.03 -23.98
C LYS A 2 22.72 -78.10 -25.06
N SER A 3 22.64 -78.39 -26.35
CA SER A 3 23.24 -77.57 -27.43
C SER A 3 22.33 -76.37 -27.85
N CYS A 4 21.02 -76.52 -27.65
CA CYS A 4 20.07 -75.48 -28.08
C CYS A 4 20.05 -74.30 -27.08
N ASN A 5 20.25 -74.53 -25.79
CA ASN A 5 20.27 -73.49 -24.76
C ASN A 5 21.49 -72.56 -24.82
N VAL A 6 22.64 -73.08 -25.30
CA VAL A 6 23.86 -72.28 -25.46
C VAL A 6 23.75 -71.36 -26.68
N PHE A 7 23.00 -71.75 -27.71
CA PHE A 7 22.82 -70.93 -28.89
C PHE A 7 21.81 -69.78 -28.61
N ILE A 8 20.76 -70.05 -27.86
CA ILE A 8 19.76 -69.07 -27.45
C ILE A 8 20.35 -68.02 -26.49
N THR A 9 21.18 -68.45 -25.51
CA THR A 9 21.84 -67.52 -24.60
C THR A 9 22.86 -66.60 -25.30
N LYS A 10 23.61 -67.11 -26.29
CA LYS A 10 24.52 -66.33 -27.11
C LYS A 10 23.79 -65.39 -28.05
N LEU A 11 22.62 -65.77 -28.58
CA LEU A 11 21.82 -64.91 -29.41
C LEU A 11 21.18 -63.78 -28.57
N LEU A 12 20.63 -64.08 -27.41
CA LEU A 12 20.06 -63.09 -26.47
C LEU A 12 21.11 -62.10 -25.98
N SER A 13 22.34 -62.57 -25.67
CA SER A 13 23.42 -61.64 -25.24
C SER A 13 23.87 -60.73 -26.37
N ARG A 14 23.88 -61.18 -27.61
CA ARG A 14 24.19 -60.34 -28.80
C ARG A 14 23.10 -59.33 -29.10
N ILE A 15 21.82 -59.69 -28.91
CA ILE A 15 20.69 -58.79 -29.05
C ILE A 15 20.73 -57.74 -27.94
N LEU A 16 21.00 -58.15 -26.69
CA LEU A 16 21.13 -57.25 -25.56
C LEU A 16 22.29 -56.23 -25.75
N PHE A 17 23.43 -56.71 -26.28
CA PHE A 17 24.59 -55.87 -26.60
C PHE A 17 24.30 -54.88 -27.74
N ALA A 18 23.56 -55.31 -28.77
CA ALA A 18 23.15 -54.46 -29.88
C ALA A 18 22.12 -53.41 -29.39
N PHE A 19 21.21 -53.79 -28.49
CA PHE A 19 20.25 -52.87 -27.89
C PHE A 19 20.94 -51.84 -26.96
N MET A 20 21.93 -52.29 -26.18
CA MET A 20 22.70 -51.39 -25.34
C MET A 20 23.58 -50.43 -26.14
N ALA A 21 24.18 -50.91 -27.25
CA ALA A 21 24.93 -50.06 -28.18
C ALA A 21 24.01 -49.04 -28.92
N LEU A 22 22.75 -49.40 -29.23
CA LEU A 22 21.78 -48.52 -29.83
C LEU A 22 21.33 -47.44 -28.80
N ILE A 23 21.11 -47.80 -27.56
CA ILE A 23 20.78 -46.84 -26.50
C ILE A 23 21.94 -45.87 -26.23
N ILE A 24 23.18 -46.36 -26.24
CA ILE A 24 24.36 -45.50 -26.06
C ILE A 24 24.52 -44.55 -27.29
N SER A 25 24.25 -45.03 -28.51
CA SER A 25 24.35 -44.16 -29.71
C SER A 25 23.25 -43.08 -29.74
N VAL A 26 22.04 -43.38 -29.24
CA VAL A 26 20.96 -42.40 -29.09
C VAL A 26 21.26 -41.39 -27.94
N ALA A 27 21.91 -41.85 -26.89
CA ALA A 27 22.30 -40.98 -25.79
C ALA A 27 23.46 -40.03 -26.15
N VAL A 28 24.34 -40.43 -27.07
CA VAL A 28 25.46 -39.57 -27.51
C VAL A 28 25.04 -38.60 -28.61
N SER A 29 23.99 -38.90 -29.41
CA SER A 29 23.45 -37.97 -30.40
C SER A 29 22.46 -36.96 -29.79
N SER A 30 22.08 -37.08 -28.50
CA SER A 30 21.26 -36.11 -27.77
C SER A 30 22.07 -34.96 -27.15
N CYS A 31 23.37 -34.90 -27.32
CA CYS A 31 24.24 -33.82 -26.85
C CYS A 31 24.86 -33.00 -27.98
N SER A 32 24.15 -32.78 -29.08
CA SER A 32 24.39 -31.62 -29.91
C SER A 32 23.24 -30.67 -29.66
N ASP A 33 23.26 -29.99 -28.50
CA ASP A 33 22.60 -28.71 -28.39
C ASP A 33 23.24 -27.80 -29.43
N ASN A 34 22.70 -27.81 -30.64
CA ASN A 34 22.71 -26.60 -31.45
C ASN A 34 21.89 -25.62 -30.60
N ILE A 35 22.55 -24.89 -29.68
CA ILE A 35 22.04 -23.67 -29.14
C ILE A 35 21.66 -22.88 -30.37
N ASP A 36 20.36 -22.70 -30.57
CA ASP A 36 19.85 -21.81 -31.60
C ASP A 36 20.30 -20.40 -31.23
N GLU A 37 21.47 -20.02 -31.71
CA GLU A 37 22.05 -18.69 -31.47
C GLU A 37 21.18 -17.59 -32.05
N SER A 38 20.15 -17.90 -32.86
CA SER A 38 19.19 -16.92 -33.35
C SER A 38 18.27 -16.41 -32.27
N ASN A 39 18.13 -17.15 -31.14
CA ASN A 39 17.41 -16.74 -29.92
C ASN A 39 18.36 -16.29 -28.80
N LEU A 40 19.65 -16.32 -28.98
CA LEU A 40 20.58 -15.62 -28.11
C LEU A 40 20.42 -14.13 -28.38
N TYR A 41 19.72 -13.44 -27.48
CA TYR A 41 19.68 -11.99 -27.48
C TYR A 41 21.11 -11.49 -27.27
N VAL A 42 21.80 -11.20 -28.39
CA VAL A 42 23.10 -10.54 -28.35
C VAL A 42 22.84 -9.11 -27.90
N PHE A 43 23.32 -8.72 -26.72
CA PHE A 43 23.30 -7.36 -26.22
C PHE A 43 24.11 -6.48 -27.20
N SER A 44 23.44 -5.90 -28.20
CA SER A 44 24.09 -5.18 -29.31
C SER A 44 24.05 -3.66 -29.12
N GLY A 45 23.33 -3.18 -28.11
CA GLY A 45 23.17 -1.77 -27.83
C GLY A 45 24.02 -1.26 -26.67
N GLN A 46 23.84 0.00 -26.34
CA GLN A 46 24.53 0.66 -25.25
C GLN A 46 23.84 0.35 -23.91
N SER A 47 24.57 -0.17 -22.92
CA SER A 47 24.08 -0.35 -21.55
C SER A 47 24.09 0.95 -20.76
N VAL A 48 23.48 0.97 -19.54
CA VAL A 48 23.58 2.10 -18.60
C VAL A 48 25.04 2.47 -18.35
N THR A 49 25.89 1.50 -17.98
CA THR A 49 27.32 1.74 -17.77
C THR A 49 28.03 2.19 -19.05
N GLY A 50 27.64 1.63 -20.20
CA GLY A 50 28.17 2.04 -21.50
C GLY A 50 27.84 3.50 -21.83
N PHE A 51 26.65 3.96 -21.52
CA PHE A 51 26.24 5.36 -21.66
C PHE A 51 27.07 6.26 -20.76
N VAL A 52 27.17 5.93 -19.45
CA VAL A 52 27.95 6.73 -18.48
C VAL A 52 29.41 6.86 -18.90
N LYS A 53 30.04 5.78 -19.44
CA LYS A 53 31.43 5.81 -19.92
C LYS A 53 31.65 6.76 -21.11
N GLN A 54 30.61 7.06 -21.89
CA GLN A 54 30.70 7.92 -23.07
C GLN A 54 30.41 9.39 -22.79
N GLN A 55 29.86 9.71 -21.64
CA GLN A 55 29.50 11.07 -21.25
C GLN A 55 30.56 11.66 -20.30
N PRO A 56 31.35 12.65 -20.76
CA PRO A 56 32.41 13.24 -19.93
C PRO A 56 31.90 13.83 -18.62
N GLU A 57 30.67 14.40 -18.64
CA GLU A 57 29.99 15.03 -17.51
C GLU A 57 29.44 14.05 -16.46
N LEU A 58 29.59 12.74 -16.69
CA LEU A 58 29.16 11.67 -15.78
C LEU A 58 30.35 10.83 -15.27
N SER A 59 31.57 11.34 -15.44
CA SER A 59 32.80 10.59 -15.13
C SER A 59 32.92 10.26 -13.64
N LYS A 60 32.47 11.14 -12.74
CA LYS A 60 32.47 10.92 -11.29
C LYS A 60 31.45 9.85 -10.89
N TYR A 61 30.30 9.81 -11.55
CA TYR A 61 29.33 8.75 -11.31
C TYR A 61 29.88 7.36 -11.65
N LEU A 62 30.68 7.25 -12.71
CA LEU A 62 31.37 6.01 -13.05
C LEU A 62 32.33 5.56 -11.93
N VAL A 63 33.01 6.51 -11.25
CA VAL A 63 33.87 6.19 -10.10
C VAL A 63 33.02 5.60 -8.96
N LEU A 64 31.84 6.18 -8.69
CA LEU A 64 30.92 5.70 -7.65
C LEU A 64 30.35 4.33 -7.98
N LEU A 65 29.98 4.06 -9.25
CA LEU A 65 29.50 2.75 -9.70
C LEU A 65 30.53 1.63 -9.48
N LYS A 66 31.82 1.91 -9.64
CA LYS A 66 32.91 0.95 -9.40
C LYS A 66 33.16 0.67 -7.91
N LYS A 67 32.72 1.55 -7.02
CA LYS A 67 32.83 1.40 -5.57
C LYS A 67 31.61 0.72 -4.97
N ALA A 68 30.40 1.04 -5.46
CA ALA A 68 29.15 0.45 -4.99
C ALA A 68 29.02 -1.02 -5.42
N ARG A 69 28.51 -1.88 -4.52
CA ARG A 69 28.36 -3.33 -4.78
C ARG A 69 26.92 -3.78 -4.67
N SER A 70 26.51 -4.66 -5.57
CA SER A 70 25.22 -5.36 -5.48
C SER A 70 25.32 -6.50 -4.47
N GLY A 71 24.43 -6.52 -3.45
CA GLY A 71 24.36 -7.58 -2.46
C GLY A 71 25.36 -7.45 -1.30
N MET A 72 25.25 -8.33 -0.31
CA MET A 72 26.07 -8.29 0.91
C MET A 72 27.53 -8.72 0.64
N GLY A 73 28.44 -7.79 0.75
CA GLY A 73 29.88 -8.02 1.01
C GLY A 73 30.74 -8.65 -0.08
N ARG A 74 30.18 -9.38 -1.04
CA ARG A 74 30.91 -10.08 -2.15
C ARG A 74 30.21 -9.96 -3.50
N GLY A 75 29.20 -9.10 -3.62
CA GLY A 75 28.48 -8.86 -4.86
C GLY A 75 29.35 -8.22 -5.93
N SER A 76 28.90 -8.29 -7.18
CA SER A 76 29.48 -7.59 -8.32
C SER A 76 29.40 -6.07 -8.08
N THR A 77 30.35 -5.32 -8.63
CA THR A 77 30.25 -3.84 -8.61
C THR A 77 29.11 -3.38 -9.52
N MET A 78 28.54 -2.22 -9.20
CA MET A 78 27.35 -1.72 -9.89
C MET A 78 27.63 -1.39 -11.37
N ASP A 79 28.85 -1.02 -11.74
CA ASP A 79 29.23 -0.84 -13.15
C ASP A 79 29.12 -2.14 -13.94
N HIS A 80 29.50 -3.29 -13.37
CA HIS A 80 29.33 -4.59 -13.99
C HIS A 80 27.86 -5.05 -14.03
N MET A 81 27.11 -4.80 -12.96
CA MET A 81 25.69 -5.13 -12.93
C MET A 81 24.91 -4.37 -14.01
N LEU A 82 25.16 -3.09 -14.16
CA LEU A 82 24.51 -2.23 -15.14
C LEU A 82 25.08 -2.36 -16.57
N GLU A 83 26.10 -3.17 -16.77
CA GLU A 83 26.55 -3.64 -18.10
C GLU A 83 25.76 -4.85 -18.59
N SER A 84 25.12 -5.60 -17.68
CA SER A 84 24.36 -6.81 -17.98
C SER A 84 22.89 -6.51 -18.32
N ARG A 85 22.13 -7.58 -18.66
CA ARG A 85 20.69 -7.49 -18.83
C ARG A 85 20.01 -7.01 -17.56
N GLY A 86 18.94 -6.29 -17.73
CA GLY A 86 18.11 -5.73 -16.66
C GLY A 86 17.13 -4.74 -17.26
N ASN A 87 16.40 -4.08 -16.41
CA ASN A 87 15.47 -3.02 -16.79
C ASN A 87 15.51 -1.93 -15.72
N TYR A 88 16.31 -0.90 -15.93
CA TYR A 88 16.64 0.09 -14.91
C TYR A 88 16.11 1.46 -15.29
N THR A 89 15.58 2.19 -14.29
CA THR A 89 15.39 3.63 -14.37
C THR A 89 16.49 4.29 -13.52
N CYS A 90 17.32 5.12 -14.16
CA CYS A 90 18.48 5.73 -13.51
C CYS A 90 18.35 7.25 -13.51
N PHE A 91 18.46 7.85 -12.33
CA PHE A 91 18.55 9.30 -12.13
C PHE A 91 20.01 9.68 -11.83
N ILE A 92 20.78 9.90 -12.87
CA ILE A 92 22.24 10.04 -12.77
C ILE A 92 22.64 11.49 -12.55
N PRO A 93 23.27 11.85 -11.41
CA PRO A 93 23.74 13.19 -11.15
C PRO A 93 24.97 13.55 -12.01
N THR A 94 25.04 14.82 -12.44
CA THR A 94 26.21 15.35 -13.15
C THR A 94 27.46 15.37 -12.27
N ASP A 95 28.63 15.50 -12.87
CA ASP A 95 29.91 15.62 -12.16
C ASP A 95 29.95 16.81 -11.21
N ASP A 96 29.30 17.93 -11.59
CA ASP A 96 29.19 19.12 -10.72
C ASP A 96 28.29 18.83 -9.52
N ALA A 97 27.15 18.15 -9.74
CA ALA A 97 26.24 17.74 -8.67
C ALA A 97 26.92 16.81 -7.65
N ILE A 98 27.70 15.84 -8.14
CA ILE A 98 28.44 14.93 -7.27
C ILE A 98 29.52 15.70 -6.49
N GLN A 99 30.24 16.62 -7.14
CA GLN A 99 31.29 17.39 -6.47
C GLN A 99 30.70 18.26 -5.37
N GLU A 100 29.63 18.99 -5.65
CA GLU A 100 28.98 19.86 -4.66
C GLU A 100 28.50 19.03 -3.45
N PHE A 101 27.89 17.88 -3.70
CA PHE A 101 27.41 17.00 -2.64
C PHE A 101 28.57 16.44 -1.79
N VAL A 102 29.59 15.89 -2.43
CA VAL A 102 30.76 15.30 -1.73
C VAL A 102 31.52 16.36 -0.95
N ASP A 103 31.73 17.54 -1.53
CA ASP A 103 32.35 18.66 -0.84
C ASP A 103 31.60 19.08 0.43
N SER A 104 30.25 19.03 0.35
CA SER A 104 29.37 19.33 1.50
C SER A 104 29.48 18.27 2.60
N VAL A 105 29.40 16.97 2.24
CA VAL A 105 29.48 15.87 3.19
C VAL A 105 30.84 15.80 3.89
N GLU A 106 31.93 15.93 3.12
CA GLU A 106 33.30 15.88 3.64
C GLU A 106 33.76 17.21 4.25
N ASN A 107 32.89 18.23 4.21
CA ASN A 107 33.19 19.61 4.65
C ASN A 107 34.52 20.14 4.08
N ARG A 108 34.82 19.83 2.81
CA ARG A 108 36.05 20.13 2.12
C ARG A 108 35.83 20.39 0.62
N ARG A 109 36.04 21.62 0.19
CA ARG A 109 35.92 21.99 -1.23
C ARG A 109 36.99 21.30 -2.09
N GLY A 110 36.55 20.73 -3.23
CA GLY A 110 37.40 20.02 -4.18
C GLY A 110 37.92 18.68 -3.66
N PHE A 111 37.08 17.99 -2.85
CA PHE A 111 37.40 16.64 -2.38
C PHE A 111 37.48 15.66 -3.58
N ASP A 112 38.51 14.84 -3.61
CA ASP A 112 38.69 13.89 -4.67
C ASP A 112 37.69 12.73 -4.53
N VAL A 113 36.78 12.58 -5.51
CA VAL A 113 35.74 11.54 -5.55
C VAL A 113 36.32 10.13 -5.50
N ASN A 114 37.56 9.93 -5.94
CA ASN A 114 38.24 8.64 -5.78
C ASN A 114 38.46 8.25 -4.33
N ASN A 115 38.45 9.20 -3.41
CA ASN A 115 38.67 8.99 -1.97
C ASN A 115 37.35 8.87 -1.18
N VAL A 116 36.16 8.99 -1.85
CA VAL A 116 34.86 8.75 -1.24
C VAL A 116 34.79 7.32 -0.71
N SER A 117 34.23 7.14 0.48
CA SER A 117 34.05 5.80 1.06
C SER A 117 33.11 4.93 0.21
N ASP A 118 33.31 3.62 0.21
CA ASP A 118 32.45 2.68 -0.51
C ASP A 118 31.01 2.76 0.00
N SER A 119 30.82 3.01 1.30
CA SER A 119 29.49 3.20 1.91
C SER A 119 28.78 4.44 1.34
N LEU A 120 29.46 5.59 1.26
CA LEU A 120 28.86 6.81 0.69
C LEU A 120 28.59 6.64 -0.82
N ALA A 121 29.50 6.00 -1.56
CA ALA A 121 29.29 5.67 -2.96
C ALA A 121 28.05 4.80 -3.14
N GLN A 122 27.87 3.79 -2.30
CA GLN A 122 26.69 2.91 -2.33
C GLN A 122 25.41 3.67 -2.05
N VAL A 123 25.38 4.56 -1.05
CA VAL A 123 24.21 5.41 -0.76
C VAL A 123 23.82 6.25 -1.97
N ILE A 124 24.78 6.94 -2.61
CA ILE A 124 24.51 7.78 -3.79
C ILE A 124 23.95 6.93 -4.94
N VAL A 125 24.61 5.82 -5.25
CA VAL A 125 24.25 4.96 -6.40
C VAL A 125 22.90 4.30 -6.16
N PHE A 126 22.68 3.70 -5.00
CA PHE A 126 21.43 2.95 -4.73
C PHE A 126 20.20 3.84 -4.66
N ASN A 127 20.36 5.10 -4.23
CA ASN A 127 19.24 6.06 -4.24
C ASN A 127 18.93 6.63 -5.63
N SER A 128 19.81 6.46 -6.59
CA SER A 128 19.65 6.96 -7.95
C SER A 128 19.17 5.93 -8.97
N ILE A 129 18.99 4.66 -8.58
CA ILE A 129 18.63 3.57 -9.48
C ILE A 129 17.39 2.85 -8.96
N ILE A 130 16.42 2.65 -9.85
CA ILE A 130 15.28 1.75 -9.67
C ILE A 130 15.54 0.51 -10.53
N ASP A 131 15.47 -0.68 -9.94
CA ASP A 131 15.39 -1.94 -10.68
C ASP A 131 13.90 -2.22 -10.98
N ASN A 132 13.50 -2.06 -12.22
CA ASN A 132 12.11 -2.22 -12.64
C ASN A 132 11.71 -3.71 -12.84
N GLY A 133 12.67 -4.64 -12.81
CA GLY A 133 12.39 -6.05 -13.05
C GLY A 133 11.74 -6.27 -14.41
N ASP A 134 10.54 -6.86 -14.41
CA ASP A 134 9.76 -7.15 -15.62
C ASP A 134 8.93 -5.95 -16.12
N ILE A 135 8.93 -4.82 -15.39
CA ILE A 135 8.17 -3.63 -15.75
C ILE A 135 9.03 -2.70 -16.59
N GLU A 136 8.43 -2.04 -17.59
CA GLU A 136 9.17 -1.09 -18.45
C GLU A 136 9.77 0.05 -17.61
N ALA A 137 11.04 0.39 -17.89
CA ALA A 137 11.72 1.51 -17.24
C ALA A 137 10.98 2.83 -17.52
N TYR A 138 10.85 3.68 -16.52
CA TYR A 138 10.10 4.93 -16.60
C TYR A 138 10.68 5.90 -17.62
N LYS A 139 9.82 6.41 -18.48
CA LYS A 139 10.08 7.55 -19.37
C LYS A 139 9.53 8.82 -18.71
N SER A 140 9.97 9.97 -19.17
CA SER A 140 9.44 11.25 -18.66
C SER A 140 7.93 11.41 -18.90
N THR A 141 7.38 10.73 -19.91
CA THR A 141 5.93 10.67 -20.19
C THR A 141 5.14 9.85 -19.18
N ASP A 142 5.79 8.99 -18.44
CA ASP A 142 5.17 8.12 -17.43
C ASP A 142 5.14 8.80 -16.05
N PHE A 143 5.85 9.93 -15.91
CA PHE A 143 5.91 10.67 -14.66
C PHE A 143 4.59 11.37 -14.37
N GLN A 144 4.10 11.13 -13.17
CA GLN A 144 2.98 11.84 -12.57
C GLN A 144 3.46 12.51 -11.29
N GLU A 145 2.79 13.57 -10.86
CA GLU A 145 3.11 14.21 -9.59
C GLU A 145 2.81 13.24 -8.43
N GLY A 146 3.79 13.00 -7.57
CA GLY A 146 3.74 12.05 -6.49
C GLY A 146 4.89 11.05 -6.54
N VAL A 147 4.77 9.94 -5.83
CA VAL A 147 5.80 8.89 -5.81
C VAL A 147 5.72 7.95 -7.00
N LEU A 148 6.88 7.51 -7.47
CA LEU A 148 6.97 6.36 -8.37
C LEU A 148 6.63 5.08 -7.61
N GLN A 149 6.00 4.12 -8.26
CA GLN A 149 5.55 2.87 -7.62
C GLN A 149 6.71 2.00 -7.16
N GLN A 150 7.74 1.86 -8.01
CA GLN A 150 8.95 1.15 -7.63
C GLN A 150 9.83 2.03 -6.76
N LYS A 151 10.39 1.40 -5.75
CA LYS A 151 11.43 1.99 -4.92
C LYS A 151 12.79 1.90 -5.59
N THR A 152 13.70 2.76 -5.15
CA THR A 152 15.12 2.66 -5.52
C THR A 152 15.74 1.39 -4.92
N MET A 153 16.95 1.04 -5.36
CA MET A 153 17.73 -0.05 -4.77
C MET A 153 18.08 0.17 -3.30
N ALA A 154 17.90 1.39 -2.79
CA ALA A 154 18.01 1.73 -1.36
C ALA A 154 16.68 1.57 -0.60
N ASP A 155 15.67 0.95 -1.18
CA ASP A 155 14.31 0.81 -0.64
C ASP A 155 13.64 2.15 -0.30
N ARG A 156 13.83 3.17 -1.16
CA ARG A 156 13.28 4.52 -1.01
C ARG A 156 12.41 4.90 -2.19
N TYR A 157 11.32 5.62 -1.93
CA TYR A 157 10.50 6.19 -2.98
C TYR A 157 11.19 7.37 -3.65
N ILE A 158 10.96 7.51 -4.94
CA ILE A 158 11.26 8.72 -5.71
C ILE A 158 9.99 9.54 -5.81
N VAL A 159 10.04 10.79 -5.37
CA VAL A 159 8.95 11.76 -5.52
C VAL A 159 9.19 12.57 -6.79
N ILE A 160 8.20 12.62 -7.66
CA ILE A 160 8.19 13.46 -8.86
C ILE A 160 7.38 14.73 -8.57
N ASN A 161 7.98 15.88 -8.83
CA ASN A 161 7.30 17.18 -8.73
C ASN A 161 7.44 17.93 -10.05
N PHE A 162 6.39 18.65 -10.43
CA PHE A 162 6.42 19.58 -11.56
C PHE A 162 6.40 21.02 -11.05
N ALA A 163 7.28 21.84 -11.60
CA ALA A 163 7.32 23.27 -11.30
C ALA A 163 7.46 24.08 -12.59
N ALA A 164 6.92 25.29 -12.63
CA ALA A 164 7.19 26.21 -13.71
C ALA A 164 8.47 27.00 -13.40
N ASN A 165 9.36 27.14 -14.39
CA ASN A 165 10.48 28.08 -14.26
C ASN A 165 10.03 29.53 -14.59
N ASP A 166 10.93 30.50 -14.42
CA ASP A 166 10.67 31.92 -14.66
C ASP A 166 10.18 32.25 -16.09
N SER A 167 10.44 31.36 -17.04
CA SER A 167 9.94 31.46 -18.43
C SER A 167 8.63 30.69 -18.68
N GLY A 168 8.01 30.13 -17.65
CA GLY A 168 6.78 29.35 -17.73
C GLY A 168 6.95 27.94 -18.28
N LYS A 169 8.18 27.44 -18.48
CA LYS A 169 8.44 26.07 -18.90
C LYS A 169 8.33 25.13 -17.69
N VAL A 170 7.61 24.03 -17.88
CA VAL A 170 7.54 22.97 -16.87
C VAL A 170 8.90 22.28 -16.73
N ILE A 171 9.38 22.19 -15.52
CA ILE A 171 10.58 21.42 -15.11
C ILE A 171 10.15 20.28 -14.21
N THR A 172 10.76 19.11 -14.41
CA THR A 172 10.56 17.94 -13.55
C THR A 172 11.64 17.91 -12.50
N ARG A 173 11.25 17.76 -11.25
CA ARG A 173 12.15 17.61 -10.08
C ARG A 173 11.96 16.24 -9.45
N ILE A 174 13.06 15.73 -8.94
CA ILE A 174 13.15 14.48 -8.18
C ILE A 174 13.40 14.84 -6.72
N ASN A 175 12.58 14.30 -5.81
CA ASN A 175 12.68 14.55 -4.37
C ASN A 175 12.78 16.05 -4.04
N THR A 176 12.02 16.89 -4.76
CA THR A 176 11.90 18.34 -4.60
C THR A 176 13.14 19.14 -5.06
N PHE A 177 14.35 18.57 -4.95
CA PHE A 177 15.61 19.30 -5.18
C PHE A 177 16.24 19.02 -6.55
N SER A 178 16.38 17.75 -6.94
CA SER A 178 17.12 17.36 -8.13
C SER A 178 16.29 17.61 -9.40
N ARG A 179 16.70 18.54 -10.24
CA ARG A 179 16.02 18.83 -11.50
C ARG A 179 16.54 17.90 -12.61
N ILE A 180 15.66 17.35 -13.42
CA ILE A 180 16.03 16.64 -14.63
C ILE A 180 16.54 17.65 -15.67
N VAL A 181 17.80 17.48 -16.09
CA VAL A 181 18.43 18.32 -17.12
C VAL A 181 18.46 17.65 -18.49
N SER A 182 18.46 16.30 -18.52
CA SER A 182 18.32 15.48 -19.73
C SER A 182 17.46 14.27 -19.41
N SER A 183 16.36 14.08 -20.15
CA SER A 183 15.44 12.96 -19.95
C SER A 183 15.50 11.96 -21.10
N ASP A 184 14.97 10.75 -20.85
CA ASP A 184 14.69 9.73 -21.86
C ASP A 184 15.90 9.29 -22.67
N ASN A 185 17.09 9.27 -22.06
CA ASN A 185 18.28 8.71 -22.67
C ASN A 185 18.15 7.18 -22.64
N LYS A 186 17.60 6.63 -23.73
CA LYS A 186 17.30 5.20 -23.86
C LYS A 186 18.57 4.38 -24.02
N VAL A 187 18.67 3.32 -23.24
CA VAL A 187 19.71 2.28 -23.34
C VAL A 187 19.05 0.91 -23.44
N GLU A 188 19.81 -0.13 -23.82
CA GLU A 188 19.28 -1.50 -23.99
C GLU A 188 18.68 -2.07 -22.69
N ASN A 189 19.22 -1.69 -21.54
CA ASN A 189 18.79 -2.20 -20.25
C ASN A 189 18.15 -1.12 -19.37
N GLY A 190 17.54 -0.07 -19.97
CA GLY A 190 16.76 0.89 -19.21
C GLY A 190 16.61 2.29 -19.78
N GLN A 191 16.25 3.21 -18.91
CA GLN A 191 16.11 4.65 -19.19
C GLN A 191 16.99 5.46 -18.24
N ILE A 192 17.63 6.49 -18.77
CA ILE A 192 18.49 7.37 -17.97
C ILE A 192 17.95 8.80 -18.02
N HIS A 193 17.82 9.39 -16.84
CA HIS A 193 17.51 10.80 -16.63
C HIS A 193 18.68 11.44 -15.91
N VAL A 194 19.30 12.42 -16.52
CA VAL A 194 20.43 13.15 -15.90
C VAL A 194 19.86 14.26 -15.03
N VAL A 195 20.38 14.39 -13.82
CA VAL A 195 19.91 15.34 -12.80
C VAL A 195 21.04 16.28 -12.34
N ASP A 196 20.65 17.49 -11.93
CA ASP A 196 21.58 18.54 -11.49
C ASP A 196 21.95 18.52 -10.01
N HIS A 197 21.37 17.59 -9.23
CA HIS A 197 21.74 17.34 -7.83
C HIS A 197 21.71 15.83 -7.55
N VAL A 198 22.46 15.39 -6.54
CA VAL A 198 22.45 14.01 -6.07
C VAL A 198 21.08 13.67 -5.50
N VAL A 199 20.50 12.55 -5.93
CA VAL A 199 19.23 12.06 -5.41
C VAL A 199 19.47 11.45 -4.03
N MET A 200 19.14 12.18 -2.99
CA MET A 200 19.29 11.72 -1.61
C MET A 200 17.95 11.37 -0.99
N PRO A 201 17.89 10.32 -0.17
CA PRO A 201 16.72 10.03 0.62
C PRO A 201 16.54 11.09 1.72
N ALA A 202 15.30 11.27 2.15
CA ALA A 202 15.04 12.01 3.38
C ALA A 202 15.78 11.34 4.56
N SER A 203 16.51 12.12 5.33
CA SER A 203 17.29 11.64 6.49
C SER A 203 16.71 12.10 7.83
N THR A 204 15.71 12.97 7.79
CA THR A 204 15.09 13.57 8.97
C THR A 204 13.72 12.94 9.22
N SER A 205 13.38 12.66 10.47
CA SER A 205 12.06 12.18 10.85
C SER A 205 10.95 13.17 10.47
N LEU A 206 9.71 12.74 10.40
CA LEU A 206 8.60 13.59 10.03
C LEU A 206 8.44 14.82 10.94
N PRO A 207 8.50 14.71 12.28
CA PRO A 207 8.53 15.88 13.15
C PRO A 207 9.72 16.80 12.87
N GLY A 208 10.90 16.23 12.65
CA GLY A 208 12.10 17.01 12.32
C GLY A 208 11.98 17.74 10.98
N LEU A 209 11.36 17.11 9.96
CA LEU A 209 11.11 17.78 8.68
C LEU A 209 10.13 18.96 8.85
N LEU A 210 9.05 18.78 9.61
CA LEU A 210 8.07 19.84 9.90
C LEU A 210 8.70 21.02 10.63
N SER A 211 9.63 20.77 11.57
CA SER A 211 10.30 21.85 12.32
C SER A 211 11.23 22.70 11.47
N MET A 212 11.66 22.19 10.31
CA MET A 212 12.54 22.91 9.37
C MET A 212 11.76 23.79 8.37
N GLN A 213 10.44 23.66 8.30
CA GLN A 213 9.63 24.41 7.33
C GLN A 213 9.14 25.74 7.89
N ASP A 214 9.16 26.76 7.03
CA ASP A 214 8.75 28.11 7.40
C ASP A 214 7.23 28.31 7.52
N ASN A 215 6.43 27.36 7.04
CA ASN A 215 4.97 27.47 6.97
C ASN A 215 4.23 26.40 7.81
N THR A 216 4.92 25.67 8.66
CA THR A 216 4.35 24.64 9.56
C THR A 216 4.83 24.79 11.00
N ARG A 217 5.27 25.99 11.40
CA ARG A 217 5.80 26.27 12.74
C ARG A 217 4.80 26.00 13.83
N ILE A 218 3.53 26.38 13.60
CA ILE A 218 2.45 26.14 14.59
C ILE A 218 2.30 24.64 14.78
N PHE A 219 2.04 23.87 13.72
CA PHE A 219 1.80 22.44 13.83
C PHE A 219 3.01 21.70 14.42
N SER A 220 4.23 22.07 14.02
CA SER A 220 5.46 21.53 14.59
C SER A 220 5.57 21.75 16.09
N TYR A 221 5.28 22.98 16.56
CA TYR A 221 5.26 23.29 17.99
C TYR A 221 4.20 22.52 18.75
N LEU A 222 3.00 22.36 18.17
CA LEU A 222 1.93 21.56 18.77
C LEU A 222 2.28 20.08 18.89
N LEU A 223 3.01 19.52 17.92
CA LEU A 223 3.54 18.14 17.99
C LEU A 223 4.46 17.93 19.20
N GLU A 224 5.34 18.92 19.48
CA GLU A 224 6.26 18.86 20.61
C GLU A 224 5.51 18.98 21.95
N VAL A 225 4.63 19.97 22.08
CA VAL A 225 3.87 20.23 23.32
C VAL A 225 2.99 19.04 23.70
N THR A 226 2.43 18.35 22.72
CA THR A 226 1.56 17.18 22.94
C THR A 226 2.32 15.86 23.02
N SER A 227 3.65 15.86 22.84
CA SER A 227 4.53 14.67 22.76
C SER A 227 4.23 13.72 21.61
N TRP A 228 3.47 14.12 20.61
CA TRP A 228 3.29 13.32 19.39
C TRP A 228 4.59 13.24 18.59
N ALA A 229 5.47 14.25 18.67
CA ALA A 229 6.79 14.22 18.06
C ALA A 229 7.63 13.02 18.55
N ASP A 230 7.60 12.73 19.86
CA ASP A 230 8.30 11.57 20.45
C ASP A 230 7.70 10.25 19.95
N SER A 231 6.37 10.17 19.85
CA SER A 231 5.65 8.99 19.36
C SER A 231 5.98 8.66 17.90
N MET A 232 6.32 9.68 17.09
CA MET A 232 6.69 9.56 15.68
C MET A 232 8.22 9.48 15.46
N ALA A 233 9.01 9.26 16.49
CA ALA A 233 10.48 9.19 16.35
C ALA A 233 10.95 7.85 15.74
N LYS A 234 10.21 6.76 15.96
CA LYS A 234 10.56 5.44 15.44
C LYS A 234 10.39 5.39 13.91
N TYR A 235 11.35 4.77 13.22
CA TYR A 235 11.26 4.57 11.77
C TYR A 235 11.50 3.11 11.35
N ARG A 236 12.07 2.27 12.21
CA ARG A 236 12.45 0.91 11.88
C ARG A 236 12.43 0.02 13.12
N ASP A 237 12.18 -1.25 12.92
CA ASP A 237 12.33 -2.30 13.91
C ASP A 237 13.69 -2.99 13.73
N ASP A 238 14.68 -2.55 14.52
CA ASP A 238 16.04 -3.08 14.41
C ASP A 238 16.15 -4.56 14.82
N GLU A 239 15.26 -5.06 15.68
CA GLU A 239 15.23 -6.46 16.07
C GLU A 239 14.74 -7.35 14.93
N TYR A 240 13.74 -6.89 14.17
CA TYR A 240 13.27 -7.58 12.97
C TYR A 240 14.37 -7.62 11.88
N GLU A 241 15.04 -6.50 11.62
CA GLU A 241 16.08 -6.38 10.59
C GLU A 241 17.29 -7.30 10.81
N LEU A 242 17.53 -7.76 12.04
CA LEU A 242 18.63 -8.67 12.37
C LEU A 242 18.29 -10.17 12.17
N GLN A 243 17.05 -10.48 11.84
CA GLN A 243 16.58 -11.85 11.63
C GLN A 243 16.83 -12.30 10.18
N ASP A 244 16.91 -13.61 9.99
CA ASP A 244 16.93 -14.21 8.66
C ASP A 244 15.50 -14.28 8.12
N HIS A 245 15.27 -13.69 6.94
CA HIS A 245 13.97 -13.68 6.26
C HIS A 245 14.03 -14.60 5.04
N PRO A 246 13.35 -15.77 5.06
CA PRO A 246 13.33 -16.70 3.94
C PRO A 246 12.84 -16.05 2.65
N GLN A 247 13.57 -16.24 1.58
CA GLN A 247 13.22 -15.77 0.25
C GLN A 247 13.04 -16.93 -0.71
N ASN A 248 12.15 -16.78 -1.68
CA ASN A 248 11.87 -17.79 -2.69
C ASN A 248 11.40 -19.13 -2.12
N TYR A 249 10.63 -19.10 -1.04
CA TYR A 249 10.00 -20.31 -0.49
C TYR A 249 8.92 -20.80 -1.46
N LYS A 250 9.12 -22.00 -2.04
CA LYS A 250 8.15 -22.57 -2.98
C LYS A 250 6.93 -23.10 -2.24
N HIS A 251 5.79 -22.49 -2.50
CA HIS A 251 4.52 -22.92 -1.95
C HIS A 251 3.97 -24.17 -2.66
N ILE A 252 3.50 -25.15 -1.89
CA ILE A 252 3.11 -26.47 -2.42
C ILE A 252 1.83 -26.36 -3.29
N TRP A 253 0.90 -25.47 -2.94
CA TRP A 253 -0.41 -25.39 -3.57
C TRP A 253 -0.44 -24.50 -4.81
N TYR A 254 0.26 -23.36 -4.75
CA TYR A 254 0.25 -22.37 -5.83
C TYR A 254 1.41 -22.54 -6.81
N GLY A 255 2.44 -23.30 -6.45
CA GLY A 255 3.68 -23.36 -7.21
C GLY A 255 4.45 -22.05 -7.26
N GLU A 256 3.94 -21.02 -6.56
CA GLU A 256 4.50 -19.69 -6.48
C GLU A 256 5.63 -19.62 -5.46
N LEU A 257 6.46 -18.61 -5.60
CA LEU A 257 7.53 -18.32 -4.66
C LEU A 257 7.03 -17.29 -3.64
N LEU A 258 7.11 -17.63 -2.36
CA LEU A 258 6.80 -16.74 -1.25
C LEU A 258 8.08 -16.11 -0.71
N ASN A 259 8.01 -14.85 -0.37
CA ASN A 259 9.09 -14.12 0.29
C ASN A 259 8.59 -13.60 1.64
N GLU A 260 9.41 -13.71 2.68
CA GLU A 260 9.15 -12.89 3.87
C GLU A 260 9.53 -11.43 3.61
N PRO A 261 8.82 -10.46 4.21
CA PRO A 261 9.23 -9.07 4.14
C PRO A 261 10.65 -8.89 4.68
N LEU A 262 11.51 -8.16 3.96
CA LEU A 262 12.88 -7.92 4.38
C LEU A 262 13.01 -6.82 5.43
N HIS A 263 12.02 -5.91 5.48
CA HIS A 263 12.04 -4.73 6.34
C HIS A 263 10.76 -4.60 7.14
N HIS A 264 10.88 -4.05 8.34
CA HIS A 264 9.77 -3.69 9.20
C HIS A 264 9.92 -2.23 9.65
N ASN A 265 9.58 -1.33 8.74
CA ASN A 265 9.61 0.10 8.99
C ASN A 265 8.31 0.57 9.65
N SER A 266 8.44 1.58 10.50
CA SER A 266 7.32 2.39 10.98
C SER A 266 7.15 3.61 10.08
N GLY A 267 5.92 3.98 9.76
CA GLY A 267 5.63 5.13 8.90
C GLY A 267 4.49 5.98 9.42
N TYR A 268 4.51 7.26 9.10
CA TYR A 268 3.51 8.22 9.53
C TYR A 268 3.10 9.13 8.38
N THR A 269 1.84 9.57 8.42
CA THR A 269 1.36 10.62 7.52
C THR A 269 0.68 11.70 8.34
N ALA A 270 1.07 12.96 8.13
CA ALA A 270 0.45 14.12 8.76
C ALA A 270 -0.27 14.99 7.73
N PHE A 271 -1.49 15.42 8.05
CA PHE A 271 -2.26 16.40 7.29
C PHE A 271 -2.20 17.71 8.04
N VAL A 272 -1.60 18.73 7.44
CA VAL A 272 -1.13 19.92 8.17
C VAL A 272 -1.71 21.19 7.58
N GLU A 273 -2.28 22.03 8.43
CA GLU A 273 -2.66 23.37 8.05
C GLU A 273 -1.40 24.26 7.91
N PRO A 274 -1.25 25.03 6.83
CA PRO A 274 -0.20 26.05 6.77
C PRO A 274 -0.41 27.13 7.84
N ASP A 275 0.67 27.67 8.40
CA ASP A 275 0.62 28.70 9.43
C ASP A 275 -0.30 29.87 9.05
N SER A 276 -0.27 30.30 7.79
CA SER A 276 -1.11 31.40 7.28
C SER A 276 -2.61 31.11 7.37
N LEU A 277 -3.02 29.86 7.24
CA LEU A 277 -4.42 29.45 7.42
C LEU A 277 -4.82 29.55 8.89
N LEU A 278 -3.99 29.01 9.79
CA LEU A 278 -4.25 29.07 11.24
C LEU A 278 -4.24 30.50 11.77
N GLU A 279 -3.33 31.33 11.27
CA GLU A 279 -3.29 32.77 11.61
C GLU A 279 -4.58 33.48 11.21
N ALA A 280 -5.08 33.22 9.98
CA ALA A 280 -6.29 33.83 9.47
C ALA A 280 -7.54 33.35 10.23
N GLU A 281 -7.69 32.03 10.42
CA GLU A 281 -8.89 31.44 11.03
C GLU A 281 -8.98 31.67 12.55
N TRP A 282 -7.85 31.73 13.24
CA TRP A 282 -7.82 31.89 14.69
C TRP A 282 -7.55 33.31 15.16
N GLY A 283 -7.19 34.22 14.21
CA GLY A 283 -6.88 35.61 14.51
C GLY A 283 -5.60 35.76 15.30
N ILE A 284 -4.61 34.93 15.04
CA ILE A 284 -3.27 34.95 15.68
C ILE A 284 -2.26 35.48 14.67
N LYS A 285 -1.07 35.85 15.15
CA LYS A 285 0.03 36.25 14.31
C LYS A 285 1.33 35.80 14.95
N LEU A 286 2.15 35.08 14.20
CA LEU A 286 3.49 34.67 14.65
C LEU A 286 4.46 35.84 14.51
N GLU A 287 5.27 36.09 15.54
CA GLU A 287 6.43 36.94 15.51
C GLU A 287 7.69 36.08 15.37
N VAL A 288 8.34 36.15 14.20
CA VAL A 288 9.50 35.34 13.90
C VAL A 288 10.77 36.17 13.91
N VAL A 289 11.73 35.81 14.75
CA VAL A 289 13.04 36.46 14.89
C VAL A 289 14.12 35.40 14.68
N ASN A 290 14.98 35.60 13.69
CA ASN A 290 16.04 34.63 13.33
C ASN A 290 15.55 33.20 13.12
N GLY A 291 14.39 33.05 12.47
CA GLY A 291 13.76 31.77 12.21
C GLY A 291 12.94 31.15 13.36
N ASN A 292 12.99 31.72 14.57
CA ASN A 292 12.29 31.24 15.74
C ASN A 292 11.06 32.11 16.05
N VAL A 293 9.96 31.48 16.42
CA VAL A 293 8.77 32.17 16.95
C VAL A 293 9.04 32.61 18.38
N VAL A 294 8.83 33.89 18.69
CA VAL A 294 9.18 34.50 19.98
C VAL A 294 7.97 34.85 20.85
N ASN A 295 6.75 34.71 20.34
CA ASN A 295 5.51 35.12 21.04
C ASN A 295 4.54 33.94 21.33
N TRP A 296 5.07 32.74 21.64
CA TRP A 296 4.24 31.59 21.97
C TRP A 296 3.33 31.81 23.20
N ASP A 297 3.78 32.62 24.14
CA ASP A 297 3.03 33.02 25.33
C ASP A 297 1.76 33.82 25.01
N GLU A 298 1.72 34.54 23.89
CA GLU A 298 0.54 35.26 23.39
C GLU A 298 -0.34 34.37 22.52
N VAL A 299 0.27 33.51 21.68
CA VAL A 299 -0.41 32.68 20.66
C VAL A 299 -1.09 31.45 21.28
N MET A 300 -0.41 30.72 22.17
CA MET A 300 -0.91 29.47 22.75
C MET A 300 -2.23 29.60 23.53
N PRO A 301 -2.49 30.67 24.31
CA PRO A 301 -3.80 30.83 24.93
C PRO A 301 -4.95 30.94 23.94
N VAL A 302 -4.73 31.54 22.76
CA VAL A 302 -5.75 31.61 21.69
C VAL A 302 -5.96 30.23 21.07
N ILE A 303 -4.88 29.52 20.73
CA ILE A 303 -4.95 28.15 20.19
C ILE A 303 -5.71 27.24 21.16
N ASN A 304 -5.33 27.22 22.45
CA ASN A 304 -5.99 26.38 23.47
C ASN A 304 -7.49 26.67 23.59
N ARG A 305 -7.87 27.94 23.51
CA ARG A 305 -9.29 28.33 23.51
C ARG A 305 -10.01 27.80 22.28
N LYS A 306 -9.42 27.95 21.09
CA LYS A 306 -10.01 27.49 19.83
C LYS A 306 -10.16 25.98 19.76
N VAL A 307 -9.14 25.22 20.11
CA VAL A 307 -9.25 23.75 20.13
C VAL A 307 -10.22 23.25 21.20
N LYS A 308 -10.38 23.98 22.30
CA LYS A 308 -11.39 23.67 23.33
C LYS A 308 -12.81 23.92 22.83
N GLU A 309 -13.03 24.87 21.93
CA GLU A 309 -14.32 25.07 21.24
C GLU A 309 -14.65 23.86 20.35
N TYR A 310 -13.64 23.22 19.72
CA TYR A 310 -13.82 22.04 18.87
C TYR A 310 -14.01 20.73 19.67
N TYR A 311 -13.38 20.63 20.85
CA TYR A 311 -13.43 19.46 21.74
C TYR A 311 -13.91 19.85 23.16
N PRO A 312 -15.17 20.27 23.30
CA PRO A 312 -15.69 20.78 24.58
C PRO A 312 -15.69 19.73 25.68
N GLU A 313 -15.79 18.44 25.33
CA GLU A 313 -15.77 17.31 26.27
C GLU A 313 -14.39 16.98 26.84
N ALA A 314 -13.32 17.53 26.25
CA ALA A 314 -11.96 17.32 26.76
C ALA A 314 -11.84 17.88 28.20
N ASN A 315 -11.29 17.11 29.14
CA ASN A 315 -11.32 17.42 30.56
C ASN A 315 -9.95 17.45 31.24
N SER A 316 -8.86 17.29 30.48
CA SER A 316 -7.50 17.37 31.00
C SER A 316 -6.82 18.68 30.60
N ASP A 317 -6.11 19.29 31.55
CA ASP A 317 -5.24 20.45 31.27
C ASP A 317 -3.83 20.04 30.80
N ASP A 318 -3.46 18.77 30.98
CA ASP A 318 -2.16 18.25 30.50
C ASP A 318 -2.19 18.04 28.98
N PRO A 319 -1.38 18.79 28.21
CA PRO A 319 -1.38 18.66 26.74
C PRO A 319 -0.90 17.30 26.22
N LYS A 320 -0.29 16.48 27.08
CA LYS A 320 0.14 15.11 26.75
C LYS A 320 -0.95 14.07 26.95
N SER A 321 -2.01 14.42 27.66
CA SER A 321 -3.15 13.53 27.90
C SER A 321 -4.04 13.42 26.68
N LEU A 322 -4.47 12.21 26.29
CA LEU A 322 -5.47 11.99 25.27
C LEU A 322 -6.82 12.66 25.56
N ASP A 323 -7.09 13.02 26.82
CA ASP A 323 -8.28 13.76 27.23
C ASP A 323 -8.12 15.29 27.17
N ASN A 324 -6.96 15.78 26.72
CA ASN A 324 -6.72 17.19 26.46
C ASN A 324 -7.20 17.58 25.04
N ALA A 325 -7.78 18.77 24.90
CA ALA A 325 -8.33 19.25 23.63
C ALA A 325 -7.25 19.40 22.54
N LEU A 326 -6.08 19.96 22.92
CA LEU A 326 -4.97 20.15 22.01
C LEU A 326 -4.39 18.81 21.52
N ASN A 327 -4.27 17.83 22.44
CA ASN A 327 -3.82 16.49 22.10
C ASN A 327 -4.77 15.80 21.12
N GLN A 328 -6.08 15.92 21.34
CA GLN A 328 -7.11 15.37 20.46
C GLN A 328 -7.07 16.03 19.08
N PHE A 329 -6.84 17.33 19.02
CA PHE A 329 -6.70 18.07 17.77
C PHE A 329 -5.49 17.53 16.97
N VAL A 330 -4.30 17.58 17.56
CA VAL A 330 -3.07 17.14 16.87
C VAL A 330 -3.13 15.65 16.51
N GLY A 331 -3.59 14.79 17.40
CA GLY A 331 -3.66 13.35 17.16
C GLY A 331 -4.63 12.96 16.05
N TYR A 332 -5.63 13.78 15.73
CA TYR A 332 -6.54 13.53 14.61
C TYR A 332 -5.91 13.84 13.24
N HIS A 333 -4.81 14.57 13.20
CA HIS A 333 -4.06 14.90 11.99
C HIS A 333 -3.04 13.84 11.57
N ILE A 334 -2.80 12.83 12.42
CA ILE A 334 -1.71 11.89 12.25
C ILE A 334 -2.25 10.47 12.06
N ILE A 335 -1.76 9.81 11.02
CA ILE A 335 -2.00 8.39 10.75
C ILE A 335 -0.66 7.67 10.84
N ASP A 336 -0.60 6.50 11.48
CA ASP A 336 0.61 5.69 11.61
C ASP A 336 0.86 4.75 10.41
N VAL A 337 0.67 5.30 9.22
CA VAL A 337 1.00 4.72 7.92
C VAL A 337 1.80 5.74 7.12
N GLY A 338 2.88 5.34 6.51
CA GLY A 338 3.63 6.19 5.58
C GLY A 338 3.01 6.18 4.19
N MET A 339 2.21 7.21 3.85
CA MET A 339 1.49 7.29 2.59
C MET A 339 1.87 8.54 1.79
N ALA A 340 2.32 8.33 0.57
CA ALA A 340 2.31 9.40 -0.42
C ALA A 340 0.88 9.65 -0.92
N TYR A 341 0.65 10.81 -1.52
CA TYR A 341 -0.66 11.25 -1.98
C TYR A 341 -1.37 10.20 -2.87
N ASN A 342 -0.66 9.65 -3.83
CA ASN A 342 -1.20 8.66 -4.76
C ASN A 342 -1.45 7.27 -4.15
N ASN A 343 -1.05 7.05 -2.90
CA ASN A 343 -1.29 5.81 -2.16
C ASN A 343 -2.42 5.94 -1.12
N ILE A 344 -2.97 7.14 -0.92
CA ILE A 344 -4.05 7.36 0.05
C ILE A 344 -5.35 6.73 -0.42
N VAL A 345 -5.73 6.94 -1.69
CA VAL A 345 -6.92 6.34 -2.31
C VAL A 345 -6.48 5.57 -3.54
N ILE A 346 -6.77 4.28 -3.59
CA ILE A 346 -6.38 3.41 -4.69
C ILE A 346 -7.21 3.72 -5.94
N THR A 347 -6.52 4.03 -7.05
CA THR A 347 -7.14 4.33 -8.33
C THR A 347 -6.66 3.38 -9.42
N LYS A 348 -7.53 3.16 -10.43
CA LYS A 348 -7.14 2.48 -11.65
C LYS A 348 -5.98 3.25 -12.32
N GLY A 349 -5.03 2.54 -12.83
CA GLY A 349 -3.91 3.11 -13.60
C GLY A 349 -2.65 3.36 -12.78
N GLN A 350 -2.73 3.52 -11.48
CA GLN A 350 -1.54 3.60 -10.65
C GLN A 350 -0.83 2.24 -10.51
N LEU A 351 -1.61 1.15 -10.58
CA LEU A 351 -1.14 -0.20 -10.31
C LEU A 351 -1.35 -1.16 -11.49
N GLY A 352 -1.79 -0.65 -12.63
CA GLY A 352 -2.14 -1.52 -13.78
C GLY A 352 -3.40 -2.38 -13.55
N TYR A 353 -4.12 -2.21 -12.45
CA TYR A 353 -5.33 -2.94 -12.16
C TYR A 353 -6.51 -2.47 -13.02
N SER A 354 -7.35 -3.43 -13.39
CA SER A 354 -8.61 -3.15 -14.08
C SER A 354 -9.75 -2.77 -13.15
N TYR A 355 -9.45 -2.38 -11.95
CA TYR A 355 -10.43 -1.97 -10.96
C TYR A 355 -11.04 -0.61 -11.35
N SER A 356 -12.04 -0.64 -12.23
CA SER A 356 -12.59 0.55 -12.87
C SER A 356 -14.11 0.68 -12.72
N ARG A 357 -14.74 -0.25 -11.98
CA ARG A 357 -16.21 -0.24 -11.88
C ARG A 357 -16.76 1.04 -11.24
N PRO A 358 -16.18 1.56 -10.15
CA PRO A 358 -16.61 2.85 -9.59
C PRO A 358 -16.50 4.01 -10.58
N GLU A 359 -15.40 4.08 -11.34
CA GLU A 359 -15.21 5.14 -12.35
C GLU A 359 -16.26 5.08 -13.46
N GLN A 360 -16.59 3.88 -13.94
CA GLN A 360 -17.64 3.71 -14.95
C GLN A 360 -19.03 4.11 -14.47
N LEU A 361 -19.27 4.02 -13.16
CA LEU A 361 -20.53 4.39 -12.53
C LEU A 361 -20.55 5.84 -12.06
N GLY A 362 -19.43 6.59 -12.22
CA GLY A 362 -19.29 7.96 -11.74
C GLY A 362 -19.32 8.07 -10.21
N ILE A 363 -18.91 7.02 -9.51
CA ILE A 363 -18.93 6.96 -8.04
C ILE A 363 -17.59 7.38 -7.49
N ASP A 364 -17.60 8.21 -6.45
CA ASP A 364 -16.40 8.57 -5.71
C ASP A 364 -15.80 7.32 -5.04
N LYS A 365 -14.47 7.21 -5.05
CA LYS A 365 -13.72 6.22 -4.27
C LYS A 365 -13.39 6.80 -2.92
N PHE A 366 -13.39 5.97 -1.90
CA PHE A 366 -13.11 6.41 -0.55
C PHE A 366 -12.39 5.33 0.25
N GLU A 367 -11.53 5.81 1.15
CA GLU A 367 -10.75 5.01 2.08
C GLU A 367 -10.94 5.54 3.50
N TYR A 368 -10.83 4.65 4.46
CA TYR A 368 -10.92 4.97 5.88
C TYR A 368 -9.63 4.55 6.58
N PHE A 369 -9.08 5.46 7.37
CA PHE A 369 -7.92 5.15 8.22
C PHE A 369 -8.21 5.52 9.67
N GLU A 370 -7.48 4.87 10.57
CA GLU A 370 -7.46 5.21 11.98
C GLU A 370 -6.40 6.26 12.24
N THR A 371 -6.74 7.31 13.00
CA THR A 371 -5.77 8.31 13.45
C THR A 371 -5.07 7.87 14.73
N MET A 372 -3.93 8.48 15.05
CA MET A 372 -3.18 8.17 16.27
C MET A 372 -3.82 8.72 17.54
N GLY A 373 -4.72 9.70 17.41
CA GLY A 373 -5.35 10.40 18.53
C GLY A 373 -6.29 9.54 19.37
N LYS A 374 -7.02 10.22 20.28
CA LYS A 374 -7.98 9.60 21.18
C LYS A 374 -8.97 8.71 20.42
N ASP A 375 -9.20 7.50 20.94
CA ASP A 375 -10.14 6.49 20.43
C ASP A 375 -9.82 6.02 18.98
N HIS A 376 -8.65 6.32 18.45
CA HIS A 376 -8.24 6.02 17.06
C HIS A 376 -9.29 6.46 16.04
N ARG A 377 -9.81 7.69 16.19
CA ARG A 377 -10.90 8.23 15.39
C ARG A 377 -10.67 8.05 13.89
N ILE A 378 -11.74 7.68 13.19
CA ILE A 378 -11.67 7.41 11.76
C ILE A 378 -11.60 8.73 10.97
N ILE A 379 -10.76 8.75 9.96
CA ILE A 379 -10.69 9.78 8.93
C ILE A 379 -11.06 9.15 7.59
N LYS A 380 -11.91 9.84 6.81
CA LYS A 380 -12.36 9.40 5.49
C LYS A 380 -11.66 10.21 4.39
N PHE A 381 -11.10 9.54 3.41
CA PHE A 381 -10.57 10.16 2.20
C PHE A 381 -11.48 9.83 1.02
N THR A 382 -11.72 10.80 0.15
CA THR A 382 -12.58 10.64 -1.02
C THR A 382 -11.88 11.19 -2.26
N LEU A 383 -11.90 10.43 -3.36
CA LEU A 383 -11.40 10.85 -4.66
C LEU A 383 -12.40 10.43 -5.74
N GLY A 384 -12.84 11.37 -6.57
CA GLY A 384 -13.78 11.13 -7.64
C GLY A 384 -13.68 12.18 -8.76
N GLU A 385 -14.49 12.03 -9.81
CA GLU A 385 -14.49 12.94 -10.94
C GLU A 385 -14.92 14.37 -10.55
N GLN A 386 -15.68 14.51 -9.47
CA GLN A 386 -16.18 15.81 -8.97
C GLN A 386 -15.31 16.39 -7.84
N THR A 387 -14.15 15.80 -7.60
CA THR A 387 -13.20 16.31 -6.61
C THR A 387 -11.97 16.87 -7.34
N ASP A 388 -11.46 18.01 -6.88
CA ASP A 388 -10.22 18.61 -7.41
C ASP A 388 -8.96 17.91 -6.90
N GLY A 389 -9.10 16.72 -6.36
CA GLY A 389 -8.09 15.93 -5.67
C GLY A 389 -8.70 15.17 -4.50
N ILE A 390 -7.86 14.63 -3.63
CA ILE A 390 -8.32 13.91 -2.44
C ILE A 390 -8.94 14.90 -1.44
N ARG A 391 -10.16 14.57 -1.00
CA ARG A 391 -10.91 15.34 0.00
C ARG A 391 -11.02 14.54 1.30
N ILE A 392 -10.77 15.22 2.42
CA ILE A 392 -10.88 14.64 3.77
C ILE A 392 -12.29 14.91 4.31
N ASN A 393 -12.94 13.88 4.85
CA ASN A 393 -14.26 13.96 5.49
C ASN A 393 -15.33 14.59 4.58
N ARG A 394 -15.37 14.18 3.31
CA ARG A 394 -16.37 14.62 2.32
C ARG A 394 -17.67 13.82 2.48
N TYR A 395 -18.82 14.53 2.42
CA TYR A 395 -20.15 13.96 2.36
C TYR A 395 -21.08 14.91 1.60
N VAL A 396 -21.27 14.67 0.31
CA VAL A 396 -22.03 15.56 -0.57
C VAL A 396 -23.24 14.87 -1.20
N SER A 397 -23.27 13.55 -1.17
CA SER A 397 -24.26 12.76 -1.88
C SER A 397 -24.53 11.42 -1.19
N GLU A 398 -25.67 10.86 -1.50
CA GLU A 398 -26.04 9.51 -1.15
C GLU A 398 -26.33 8.72 -2.42
N TYR A 399 -25.98 7.45 -2.42
CA TYR A 399 -26.26 6.53 -3.52
C TYR A 399 -27.43 5.64 -3.15
N ASP A 400 -28.52 5.78 -3.87
CA ASP A 400 -29.71 4.96 -3.70
C ASP A 400 -29.94 4.11 -4.95
N ASN A 401 -29.83 2.79 -4.83
CA ASN A 401 -30.28 1.82 -5.83
C ASN A 401 -29.89 2.12 -7.30
N ASP A 402 -28.71 2.60 -7.57
CA ASP A 402 -28.23 3.00 -8.91
C ASP A 402 -28.43 4.49 -9.23
N SER A 403 -28.92 5.29 -8.30
CA SER A 403 -29.04 6.73 -8.47
C SER A 403 -28.16 7.51 -7.49
N TYR A 404 -27.58 8.55 -8.00
CA TYR A 404 -26.82 9.55 -7.23
C TYR A 404 -27.77 10.67 -6.83
N ARG A 405 -27.79 11.02 -5.54
CA ARG A 405 -28.57 12.11 -5.01
C ARG A 405 -27.65 13.10 -4.25
N GLU A 406 -27.58 14.33 -4.71
CA GLU A 406 -26.90 15.39 -3.98
C GLU A 406 -27.66 15.74 -2.69
N LEU A 407 -26.90 16.06 -1.66
CA LEU A 407 -27.45 16.53 -0.39
C LEU A 407 -27.80 18.03 -0.47
N GLU A 408 -28.89 18.43 0.20
CA GLU A 408 -29.25 19.84 0.32
C GLU A 408 -28.19 20.67 1.07
N VAL A 409 -27.51 20.05 2.04
CA VAL A 409 -26.45 20.66 2.84
C VAL A 409 -25.20 19.76 2.76
N PRO A 410 -24.39 19.94 1.70
CA PRO A 410 -23.20 19.11 1.50
C PRO A 410 -22.04 19.53 2.40
N ILE A 411 -21.28 18.52 2.88
CA ILE A 411 -19.95 18.71 3.50
C ILE A 411 -18.92 18.44 2.40
N LYS A 412 -18.29 19.49 1.86
CA LYS A 412 -17.34 19.36 0.74
C LYS A 412 -16.06 18.63 1.12
N GLY A 413 -15.74 18.58 2.41
CA GLY A 413 -14.48 18.05 2.92
C GLY A 413 -13.29 18.97 2.63
N LEU A 414 -12.16 18.70 3.30
CA LEU A 414 -10.93 19.47 3.15
C LEU A 414 -10.11 18.93 2.00
N LEU A 415 -9.57 19.81 1.18
CA LEU A 415 -8.70 19.43 0.06
C LEU A 415 -7.28 19.17 0.54
N VAL A 416 -6.71 18.02 0.19
CA VAL A 416 -5.26 17.82 0.25
C VAL A 416 -4.66 18.63 -0.89
N GLN A 417 -3.94 19.71 -0.55
CA GLN A 417 -3.46 20.70 -1.49
C GLN A 417 -2.44 20.12 -2.47
N SER A 418 -2.32 20.72 -3.65
CA SER A 418 -1.38 20.36 -4.70
C SER A 418 -0.49 21.53 -5.11
N GLY A 419 0.68 21.21 -5.68
CA GLY A 419 1.63 22.19 -6.18
C GLY A 419 2.50 22.84 -5.10
N ASN A 420 3.62 23.43 -5.50
CA ASN A 420 4.55 24.23 -4.68
C ASN A 420 4.99 23.57 -3.36
N GLY A 421 5.16 22.23 -3.32
CA GLY A 421 5.55 21.52 -2.10
C GLY A 421 4.43 21.39 -1.06
N ALA A 422 3.16 21.52 -1.45
CA ALA A 422 2.04 21.35 -0.52
C ALA A 422 1.79 19.88 -0.16
N ARG A 423 2.21 18.92 -0.98
CA ARG A 423 2.03 17.49 -0.72
C ARG A 423 3.28 16.68 -1.02
N ASP A 424 3.29 15.42 -0.62
CA ASP A 424 4.39 14.47 -0.83
C ASP A 424 5.72 14.94 -0.23
N ASN A 425 5.64 15.70 0.87
CA ASN A 425 6.80 16.12 1.61
C ASN A 425 7.36 14.94 2.39
N GLN A 426 8.36 14.26 1.80
CA GLN A 426 8.88 13.00 2.28
C GLN A 426 9.90 13.20 3.40
N ALA A 427 9.67 12.51 4.52
CA ALA A 427 10.60 12.34 5.63
C ALA A 427 11.19 10.91 5.62
N LEU A 428 12.16 10.66 6.51
CA LEU A 428 12.73 9.32 6.73
C LEU A 428 11.65 8.27 7.03
N ASN A 429 10.63 8.64 7.81
CA ASN A 429 9.59 7.77 8.31
C ASN A 429 8.18 8.24 7.94
N GLY A 430 7.99 8.82 6.78
CA GLY A 430 6.64 9.16 6.30
C GLY A 430 6.54 10.42 5.47
N PHE A 431 5.33 10.98 5.46
CA PHE A 431 4.97 12.12 4.61
C PHE A 431 4.14 13.14 5.37
N TYR A 432 4.20 14.40 4.98
CA TYR A 432 3.13 15.33 5.30
C TYR A 432 2.53 15.96 4.04
N HIS A 433 1.26 16.29 4.16
CA HIS A 433 0.46 16.94 3.11
C HIS A 433 -0.26 18.14 3.72
N MET A 434 -0.26 19.27 3.02
CA MET A 434 -1.00 20.45 3.43
C MET A 434 -2.46 20.34 3.07
N ILE A 435 -3.33 20.91 3.90
CA ILE A 435 -4.78 20.95 3.73
C ILE A 435 -5.30 22.39 3.69
N ASP A 436 -6.49 22.57 3.10
CA ASP A 436 -7.08 23.88 2.83
C ASP A 436 -8.05 24.39 3.89
N GLY A 437 -8.13 23.73 5.04
CA GLY A 437 -9.03 24.12 6.14
C GLY A 437 -8.68 23.41 7.43
N ILE A 438 -9.37 23.77 8.52
CA ILE A 438 -9.11 23.19 9.86
C ILE A 438 -9.69 21.79 9.96
N LEU A 439 -8.82 20.81 10.25
CA LEU A 439 -9.20 19.41 10.39
C LEU A 439 -9.68 19.13 11.82
N ILE A 440 -10.97 18.90 11.98
CA ILE A 440 -11.60 18.61 13.28
C ILE A 440 -12.47 17.37 13.23
N TYR A 441 -12.59 16.68 14.35
CA TYR A 441 -13.52 15.57 14.55
C TYR A 441 -14.73 16.04 15.35
N ASN A 442 -15.76 16.47 14.65
CA ASN A 442 -16.98 17.01 15.21
C ASN A 442 -18.21 16.10 14.96
N ASP A 443 -19.37 16.54 15.39
CA ASP A 443 -20.61 15.80 15.23
C ASP A 443 -21.02 15.60 13.76
N ASP A 444 -20.66 16.52 12.87
CA ASP A 444 -20.89 16.34 11.43
C ASP A 444 -20.06 15.17 10.88
N VAL A 445 -18.82 15.04 11.33
CA VAL A 445 -17.97 13.91 10.94
C VAL A 445 -18.54 12.60 11.50
N LYS A 446 -18.90 12.56 12.79
CA LYS A 446 -19.42 11.36 13.47
C LYS A 446 -20.75 10.89 12.87
N TYR A 447 -21.73 11.77 12.78
CA TYR A 447 -23.13 11.40 12.55
C TYR A 447 -23.61 11.62 11.10
N LYS A 448 -22.79 12.28 10.24
CA LYS A 448 -23.10 12.47 8.83
C LYS A 448 -22.07 11.75 7.96
N VAL A 449 -20.78 12.14 8.03
CA VAL A 449 -19.72 11.60 7.16
C VAL A 449 -19.52 10.11 7.41
N LEU A 450 -19.41 9.68 8.66
CA LEU A 450 -19.13 8.29 9.06
C LEU A 450 -20.39 7.48 9.40
N ASN A 451 -21.58 8.08 9.26
CA ASN A 451 -22.86 7.35 9.41
C ASN A 451 -23.26 6.71 8.08
N GLU A 452 -22.43 5.82 7.60
CA GLU A 452 -22.57 5.08 6.36
C GLU A 452 -21.98 3.67 6.51
N ARG A 453 -22.08 2.83 5.48
CA ARG A 453 -21.35 1.56 5.43
C ARG A 453 -19.85 1.87 5.24
N MET A 454 -19.08 1.67 6.27
CA MET A 454 -17.62 1.81 6.23
C MET A 454 -17.00 0.46 5.85
N ARG A 455 -16.16 0.45 4.81
CA ARG A 455 -15.46 -0.75 4.34
C ARG A 455 -13.96 -0.53 4.37
N TRP A 456 -13.25 -1.52 4.85
CA TRP A 456 -11.80 -1.60 4.79
C TRP A 456 -11.40 -2.85 4.05
N ASP A 457 -10.51 -2.71 3.09
CA ASP A 457 -9.73 -3.85 2.62
C ASP A 457 -8.94 -4.46 3.78
N THR A 458 -8.79 -5.78 3.80
CA THR A 458 -8.11 -6.45 4.92
C THR A 458 -6.62 -6.11 5.00
N GLN A 459 -5.99 -5.77 3.88
CA GLN A 459 -4.60 -5.32 3.86
C GLN A 459 -4.48 -3.81 4.21
N THR A 460 -5.47 -2.97 3.90
CA THR A 460 -5.50 -1.56 4.35
C THR A 460 -5.53 -1.46 5.87
N MET A 461 -6.20 -2.39 6.55
CA MET A 461 -6.23 -2.44 8.02
C MET A 461 -4.85 -2.67 8.65
N GLN A 462 -3.91 -3.22 7.88
CA GLN A 462 -2.56 -3.57 8.35
C GLN A 462 -1.57 -2.52 7.87
N HIS A 463 -1.35 -1.52 8.70
CA HIS A 463 -0.55 -0.33 8.38
C HIS A 463 0.89 -0.65 7.98
N GLU A 464 1.44 -1.74 8.52
CA GLU A 464 2.78 -2.23 8.21
C GLU A 464 2.93 -2.63 6.73
N LEU A 465 1.88 -3.20 6.12
CA LEU A 465 1.94 -3.64 4.72
C LEU A 465 2.11 -2.46 3.76
N MET A 466 1.35 -1.38 3.98
CA MET A 466 1.45 -0.18 3.15
C MET A 466 2.76 0.57 3.39
N THR A 467 3.14 0.77 4.65
CA THR A 467 4.38 1.46 5.02
C THR A 467 5.61 0.79 4.41
N ASN A 468 5.63 -0.55 4.38
CA ASN A 468 6.77 -1.32 3.86
C ASN A 468 6.65 -1.63 2.36
N GLY A 469 5.62 -1.10 1.69
CA GLY A 469 5.43 -1.28 0.25
C GLY A 469 5.11 -2.72 -0.16
N LEU A 470 4.45 -3.49 0.72
CA LEU A 470 4.03 -4.86 0.43
C LEU A 470 2.68 -4.90 -0.29
N ARG A 471 1.92 -3.82 -0.24
CA ARG A 471 0.69 -3.59 -0.99
C ARG A 471 0.96 -2.90 -2.32
N GLN A 472 -0.03 -2.94 -3.19
CA GLN A 472 -0.05 -2.16 -4.44
C GLN A 472 1.18 -2.41 -5.30
N GLN A 473 1.63 -3.66 -5.36
CA GLN A 473 2.77 -4.04 -6.16
C GLN A 473 2.39 -4.08 -7.66
N PRO A 474 3.29 -3.68 -8.56
CA PRO A 474 3.03 -3.63 -9.99
C PRO A 474 3.05 -5.00 -10.68
N SER A 475 3.34 -6.07 -9.96
CA SER A 475 3.35 -7.45 -10.45
C SER A 475 2.75 -8.38 -9.40
N ASN A 476 2.39 -9.61 -9.80
CA ASN A 476 1.93 -10.62 -8.86
C ASN A 476 3.07 -10.99 -7.91
N ILE A 477 2.96 -10.58 -6.66
CA ILE A 477 3.92 -10.87 -5.60
C ILE A 477 3.17 -11.45 -4.42
N TYR A 478 3.76 -12.47 -3.80
CA TYR A 478 3.20 -13.18 -2.66
C TYR A 478 4.17 -13.09 -1.50
N TYR A 479 3.66 -12.61 -0.36
CA TYR A 479 4.44 -12.53 0.86
C TYR A 479 3.91 -13.50 1.91
N MET A 480 4.82 -14.25 2.52
CA MET A 480 4.57 -14.99 3.75
C MET A 480 4.80 -14.02 4.92
N ILE A 481 3.72 -13.67 5.61
CA ILE A 481 3.79 -12.70 6.71
C ILE A 481 4.04 -13.46 8.01
N PRO A 482 5.15 -13.22 8.72
CA PRO A 482 5.41 -13.86 10.00
C PRO A 482 4.52 -13.30 11.12
N ASP A 483 4.26 -14.12 12.15
CA ASP A 483 3.55 -13.66 13.34
C ASP A 483 4.32 -12.53 14.03
N GLY A 484 3.58 -11.49 14.46
CA GLY A 484 4.16 -10.29 15.06
C GLY A 484 4.60 -9.21 14.05
N TYR A 485 4.60 -9.49 12.74
CA TYR A 485 4.85 -8.44 11.73
C TYR A 485 3.72 -7.39 11.69
N MET A 486 2.47 -7.84 11.79
CA MET A 486 1.29 -6.98 11.84
C MET A 486 0.83 -6.84 13.29
N ARG A 487 0.93 -5.65 13.88
CA ARG A 487 0.63 -5.42 15.32
C ARG A 487 -0.83 -5.65 15.70
N LYS A 488 -1.76 -5.54 14.73
CA LYS A 488 -3.21 -5.73 14.95
C LYS A 488 -3.68 -7.17 14.71
N VAL A 489 -2.76 -8.09 14.40
CA VAL A 489 -3.07 -9.48 14.07
C VAL A 489 -2.23 -10.42 14.92
N LYS A 490 -2.89 -11.40 15.52
CA LYS A 490 -2.24 -12.54 16.18
C LYS A 490 -2.70 -13.83 15.51
N PHE A 491 -1.81 -14.76 15.31
CA PHE A 491 -2.19 -16.07 14.78
C PHE A 491 -1.35 -17.21 15.36
N SER A 492 -1.87 -18.43 15.26
CA SER A 492 -1.20 -19.61 15.76
C SER A 492 -0.03 -20.03 14.87
N ASN A 493 0.94 -20.75 15.40
CA ASN A 493 2.05 -21.32 14.65
C ASN A 493 1.64 -22.41 13.63
N GLN A 494 0.36 -22.76 13.56
CA GLN A 494 -0.21 -23.67 12.57
C GLN A 494 -0.88 -22.91 11.41
N THR A 495 -0.82 -21.58 11.44
CA THR A 495 -1.35 -20.69 10.40
C THR A 495 -0.22 -20.27 9.48
N LEU A 496 -0.41 -20.44 8.19
CA LEU A 496 0.39 -19.75 7.17
C LEU A 496 -0.43 -18.56 6.68
N MET A 497 0.08 -17.35 6.94
CA MET A 497 -0.51 -16.08 6.51
C MET A 497 0.16 -15.64 5.22
N ILE A 498 -0.60 -15.58 4.12
CA ILE A 498 -0.10 -15.15 2.82
C ILE A 498 -0.80 -13.86 2.41
N SER A 499 -0.03 -12.81 2.14
CA SER A 499 -0.49 -11.60 1.47
C SER A 499 -0.31 -11.77 -0.03
N ILE A 500 -1.38 -11.57 -0.79
CA ILE A 500 -1.43 -11.74 -2.24
C ILE A 500 -1.72 -10.39 -2.88
N ASN A 501 -0.83 -9.96 -3.78
CA ASN A 501 -1.07 -8.84 -4.66
C ASN A 501 -1.35 -9.36 -6.07
N ASN A 502 -2.53 -9.10 -6.61
CA ASN A 502 -2.96 -9.57 -7.91
C ASN A 502 -2.87 -8.46 -8.96
N TYR A 503 -1.72 -8.35 -9.61
CA TYR A 503 -1.52 -7.38 -10.67
C TYR A 503 -2.37 -7.69 -11.93
N SER A 504 -2.42 -8.95 -12.34
CA SER A 504 -3.21 -9.38 -13.49
C SER A 504 -4.53 -10.00 -13.02
N VAL A 505 -5.53 -9.17 -12.80
CA VAL A 505 -6.77 -9.54 -12.14
C VAL A 505 -7.61 -10.54 -12.94
N ASN A 506 -7.65 -11.78 -12.48
CA ASN A 506 -8.69 -12.74 -12.83
C ASN A 506 -9.66 -12.99 -11.67
N TRP A 507 -9.56 -12.23 -10.57
CA TRP A 507 -10.28 -12.46 -9.32
C TRP A 507 -11.08 -11.22 -8.94
N LEU A 508 -12.21 -11.44 -8.28
CA LEU A 508 -13.03 -10.38 -7.71
C LEU A 508 -12.51 -10.01 -6.31
N ASN A 509 -11.31 -9.42 -6.22
CA ASN A 509 -10.79 -8.92 -4.96
C ASN A 509 -11.07 -7.42 -4.83
N TYR A 510 -11.39 -6.97 -3.62
CA TYR A 510 -11.46 -5.56 -3.32
C TYR A 510 -10.03 -5.01 -3.35
N GLU A 511 -9.83 -3.92 -4.09
CA GLU A 511 -8.52 -3.26 -4.26
C GLU A 511 -7.38 -4.16 -4.82
N ALA A 512 -7.72 -5.29 -5.42
CA ALA A 512 -6.81 -6.20 -6.11
C ALA A 512 -5.73 -6.86 -5.24
N ASP A 513 -5.92 -6.93 -3.94
CA ASP A 513 -5.11 -7.72 -3.04
C ASP A 513 -5.98 -8.57 -2.10
N ASP A 514 -5.39 -9.48 -1.37
CA ASP A 514 -6.12 -10.44 -0.54
C ASP A 514 -5.19 -11.09 0.49
N PHE A 515 -5.75 -11.55 1.60
CA PHE A 515 -5.08 -12.51 2.46
C PHE A 515 -5.55 -13.93 2.16
N VAL A 516 -4.64 -14.87 2.26
CA VAL A 516 -4.97 -16.29 2.33
C VAL A 516 -4.44 -16.86 3.63
N LEU A 517 -5.36 -17.40 4.42
CA LEU A 517 -5.08 -18.10 5.67
C LEU A 517 -5.03 -19.60 5.38
N GLU A 518 -3.90 -20.26 5.60
CA GLU A 518 -3.74 -21.69 5.32
C GLU A 518 -3.37 -22.50 6.57
N GLY A 519 -3.56 -23.80 6.46
CA GLY A 519 -3.28 -24.77 7.52
C GLY A 519 -4.44 -24.90 8.50
N TYR A 520 -4.12 -25.22 9.74
CA TYR A 520 -5.09 -25.20 10.86
C TYR A 520 -5.19 -23.77 11.41
N TYR A 521 -5.52 -22.83 10.50
CA TYR A 521 -5.48 -21.41 10.82
C TYR A 521 -6.36 -21.05 12.03
N ASP A 522 -5.80 -20.15 12.82
CA ASP A 522 -6.43 -19.58 14.00
C ASP A 522 -5.89 -18.14 14.15
N VAL A 523 -6.67 -17.17 13.70
CA VAL A 523 -6.24 -15.78 13.48
C VAL A 523 -7.20 -14.84 14.18
N THR A 524 -6.67 -13.95 15.01
CA THR A 524 -7.41 -12.90 15.70
C THR A 524 -6.99 -11.54 15.15
N TRP A 525 -7.96 -10.77 14.67
CA TRP A 525 -7.78 -9.41 14.20
C TRP A 525 -8.38 -8.40 15.15
N GLN A 526 -7.64 -7.34 15.44
CA GLN A 526 -8.19 -6.12 15.97
C GLN A 526 -8.99 -5.42 14.87
N LEU A 527 -10.23 -5.06 15.16
CA LEU A 527 -11.12 -4.39 14.22
C LEU A 527 -10.94 -2.87 14.28
N PRO A 528 -11.22 -2.15 13.18
CA PRO A 528 -11.29 -0.70 13.20
C PRO A 528 -12.31 -0.21 14.24
N PRO A 529 -12.12 0.99 14.84
CA PRO A 529 -13.07 1.54 15.80
C PRO A 529 -14.40 1.94 15.15
N VAL A 530 -15.42 2.13 15.95
CA VAL A 530 -16.70 2.70 15.50
C VAL A 530 -16.75 4.20 15.82
N PRO A 531 -17.35 5.05 14.94
CA PRO A 531 -17.34 6.50 15.12
C PRO A 531 -18.23 7.02 16.25
N TYR A 532 -19.29 6.29 16.60
CA TYR A 532 -20.23 6.67 17.66
C TYR A 532 -20.86 5.44 18.29
N GLU A 533 -21.46 5.59 19.47
CA GLU A 533 -22.17 4.51 20.16
C GLU A 533 -23.44 4.14 19.43
N GLY A 534 -23.59 2.85 19.07
CA GLY A 534 -24.73 2.36 18.33
C GLY A 534 -24.67 0.87 18.06
N THR A 535 -25.70 0.38 17.37
CA THR A 535 -25.75 -1.02 16.90
C THR A 535 -25.19 -1.09 15.50
N TYR A 536 -24.24 -2.01 15.29
CA TYR A 536 -23.54 -2.22 14.00
C TYR A 536 -23.61 -3.68 13.58
N GLU A 537 -23.78 -3.92 12.28
CA GLU A 537 -23.45 -5.19 11.67
C GLU A 537 -21.95 -5.23 11.33
N LEU A 538 -21.27 -6.28 11.76
CA LEU A 538 -19.94 -6.64 11.26
C LEU A 538 -20.12 -7.59 10.09
N ARG A 539 -19.59 -7.23 8.93
CA ARG A 539 -19.63 -8.05 7.72
C ARG A 539 -18.24 -8.35 7.24
N LEU A 540 -18.07 -9.53 6.64
CA LEU A 540 -16.83 -9.96 6.01
C LEU A 540 -17.07 -10.31 4.55
N GLY A 541 -16.30 -9.73 3.64
CA GLY A 541 -16.21 -10.12 2.25
C GLY A 541 -15.26 -11.29 2.06
N TYR A 542 -15.65 -12.30 1.26
CA TYR A 542 -14.79 -13.42 0.94
C TYR A 542 -15.16 -14.04 -0.41
N CYS A 543 -14.23 -14.77 -1.02
CA CYS A 543 -14.48 -15.54 -2.23
C CYS A 543 -14.72 -17.00 -1.89
N ASN A 544 -15.82 -17.58 -2.38
CA ASN A 544 -16.01 -19.02 -2.30
C ASN A 544 -15.21 -19.74 -3.38
N ASP A 545 -14.63 -20.86 -3.04
CA ASP A 545 -13.90 -21.75 -3.95
C ASP A 545 -13.86 -23.16 -3.37
N SER A 546 -13.79 -24.17 -4.24
CA SER A 546 -13.72 -25.58 -3.83
C SER A 546 -12.48 -25.94 -3.01
N GLY A 547 -11.39 -25.16 -3.12
CA GLY A 547 -10.16 -25.30 -2.34
C GLY A 547 -10.22 -24.65 -0.95
N ARG A 548 -11.28 -23.92 -0.63
CA ARG A 548 -11.48 -23.27 0.67
C ARG A 548 -11.84 -24.29 1.75
N GLY A 549 -12.03 -23.79 2.98
CA GLY A 549 -12.39 -24.58 4.15
C GLY A 549 -13.64 -24.10 4.86
N MET A 550 -13.81 -24.58 6.08
CA MET A 550 -14.83 -24.13 7.03
C MET A 550 -14.22 -23.22 8.06
N VAL A 551 -14.90 -22.12 8.37
CA VAL A 551 -14.45 -21.15 9.36
C VAL A 551 -15.52 -20.88 10.40
N GLN A 552 -15.13 -20.87 11.69
CA GLN A 552 -15.92 -20.35 12.80
C GLN A 552 -15.42 -18.97 13.15
N PHE A 553 -16.34 -18.04 13.33
CA PHE A 553 -16.08 -16.69 13.79
C PHE A 553 -16.27 -16.55 15.29
N TYR A 554 -15.48 -15.68 15.90
CA TYR A 554 -15.61 -15.29 17.30
C TYR A 554 -15.50 -13.76 17.37
N PHE A 555 -16.19 -13.16 18.33
CA PHE A 555 -16.19 -11.71 18.50
C PHE A 555 -16.15 -11.35 19.99
N GLY A 556 -15.57 -10.21 20.33
CA GLY A 556 -15.53 -9.67 21.68
C GLY A 556 -14.50 -8.57 21.86
N THR A 557 -14.26 -8.20 23.11
CA THR A 557 -13.34 -7.12 23.51
C THR A 557 -12.05 -7.63 24.16
N ASP A 558 -12.00 -8.91 24.52
CA ASP A 558 -10.82 -9.55 25.06
C ASP A 558 -10.29 -10.56 24.02
N PRO A 559 -9.12 -10.33 23.40
CA PRO A 559 -8.61 -11.17 22.31
C PRO A 559 -8.32 -12.61 22.76
N ASP A 560 -8.11 -12.85 24.06
CA ASP A 560 -7.82 -14.17 24.59
C ASP A 560 -9.11 -14.93 24.99
N ASN A 561 -10.26 -14.25 25.06
CA ASN A 561 -11.54 -14.81 25.48
C ASN A 561 -12.72 -14.33 24.63
N LEU A 562 -12.70 -14.65 23.35
CA LEU A 562 -13.75 -14.27 22.41
C LEU A 562 -14.88 -15.30 22.38
N ALA A 563 -16.13 -14.84 22.31
CA ALA A 563 -17.31 -15.70 22.16
C ALA A 563 -17.53 -16.11 20.72
N ALA A 564 -17.89 -17.37 20.48
CA ALA A 564 -18.31 -17.81 19.14
C ALA A 564 -19.59 -17.07 18.71
N VAL A 565 -19.61 -16.58 17.49
CA VAL A 565 -20.75 -15.87 16.90
C VAL A 565 -21.20 -16.55 15.63
N GLY A 566 -22.51 -16.61 15.43
CA GLY A 566 -23.12 -17.25 14.26
C GLY A 566 -22.84 -18.76 14.16
N LEU A 567 -23.24 -19.34 13.03
CA LEU A 567 -22.87 -20.70 12.65
C LEU A 567 -21.60 -20.66 11.79
N PRO A 568 -20.78 -21.73 11.83
CA PRO A 568 -19.66 -21.84 10.92
C PRO A 568 -20.09 -21.74 9.47
N ILE A 569 -19.33 -21.08 8.63
CA ILE A 569 -19.56 -21.10 7.20
C ILE A 569 -18.62 -22.06 6.50
N ASP A 570 -19.11 -22.71 5.46
CA ASP A 570 -18.32 -23.53 4.55
C ASP A 570 -18.09 -22.75 3.25
N ALA A 571 -16.89 -22.20 3.10
CA ALA A 571 -16.51 -21.36 1.98
C ALA A 571 -16.35 -22.14 0.65
N ARG A 572 -16.53 -23.47 0.65
CA ARG A 572 -16.56 -24.32 -0.55
C ARG A 572 -17.93 -24.36 -1.21
N ILE A 573 -18.98 -23.96 -0.48
CA ILE A 573 -20.36 -24.03 -0.98
C ILE A 573 -20.56 -22.97 -2.06
N GLU A 574 -21.06 -23.42 -3.23
CA GLU A 574 -21.41 -22.51 -4.31
C GLU A 574 -22.54 -21.55 -3.89
N PRO A 575 -22.46 -20.26 -4.26
CA PRO A 575 -23.41 -19.23 -3.81
C PRO A 575 -24.89 -19.53 -4.18
N ASN A 576 -25.14 -20.22 -5.29
CA ASN A 576 -26.49 -20.58 -5.75
C ASN A 576 -27.18 -21.73 -4.97
N LYS A 577 -26.47 -22.36 -4.03
CA LYS A 577 -27.06 -23.39 -3.19
C LYS A 577 -28.06 -22.77 -2.20
N ALA A 578 -29.10 -23.53 -1.85
CA ALA A 578 -30.20 -23.05 -1.02
C ALA A 578 -29.76 -22.47 0.35
N VAL A 579 -28.65 -22.94 0.91
CA VAL A 579 -28.10 -22.44 2.19
C VAL A 579 -27.58 -21.01 2.09
N ILE A 580 -27.21 -20.52 0.90
CA ILE A 580 -26.79 -19.15 0.61
C ILE A 580 -27.90 -18.43 -0.17
N GLY A 581 -28.38 -19.01 -1.26
CA GLY A 581 -29.53 -18.53 -2.02
C GLY A 581 -29.24 -17.41 -3.01
N TRP A 582 -27.97 -17.26 -3.46
CA TRP A 582 -27.59 -16.24 -4.42
C TRP A 582 -28.23 -16.45 -5.79
N VAL A 583 -28.84 -15.42 -6.33
CA VAL A 583 -29.38 -15.38 -7.70
C VAL A 583 -28.88 -14.10 -8.36
N LYS A 584 -28.43 -14.19 -9.62
CA LYS A 584 -28.00 -13.03 -10.41
C LYS A 584 -29.13 -11.98 -10.46
N ASP A 585 -28.75 -10.69 -10.33
CA ASP A 585 -29.73 -9.62 -10.48
C ASP A 585 -30.33 -9.59 -11.89
N ASP A 586 -31.64 -9.44 -11.94
CA ASP A 586 -32.41 -9.23 -13.15
C ASP A 586 -32.73 -7.72 -13.26
N PRO A 587 -32.19 -7.00 -14.24
CA PRO A 587 -32.43 -5.57 -14.39
C PRO A 587 -33.92 -5.24 -14.67
N ASP A 588 -34.66 -6.19 -15.23
CA ASP A 588 -36.08 -6.02 -15.55
C ASP A 588 -37.01 -6.35 -14.38
N ASN A 589 -36.46 -6.92 -13.27
CA ASN A 589 -37.25 -7.35 -12.13
C ASN A 589 -36.63 -6.95 -10.77
N PRO A 590 -36.62 -5.66 -10.43
CA PRO A 590 -36.02 -5.16 -9.19
C PRO A 590 -36.71 -5.70 -7.92
N ASP A 591 -37.99 -6.08 -7.99
CA ASP A 591 -38.69 -6.67 -6.84
C ASP A 591 -38.15 -8.07 -6.52
N ALA A 592 -37.91 -8.91 -7.54
CA ALA A 592 -37.28 -10.21 -7.34
C ALA A 592 -35.87 -10.09 -6.80
N ASN A 593 -35.12 -9.09 -7.24
CA ASN A 593 -33.77 -8.82 -6.72
C ASN A 593 -33.80 -8.46 -5.22
N ARG A 594 -34.78 -7.62 -4.81
CA ARG A 594 -34.97 -7.27 -3.39
C ARG A 594 -35.36 -8.48 -2.54
N GLU A 595 -36.26 -9.32 -3.07
CA GLU A 595 -36.68 -10.54 -2.34
C GLU A 595 -35.52 -11.53 -2.23
N ASN A 596 -34.66 -11.65 -3.25
CA ASN A 596 -33.47 -12.48 -3.18
C ASN A 596 -32.47 -11.94 -2.15
N ASP A 597 -32.20 -10.63 -2.14
CA ASP A 597 -31.33 -10.01 -1.14
C ASP A 597 -31.83 -10.27 0.28
N LYS A 598 -33.14 -10.15 0.51
CA LYS A 598 -33.76 -10.42 1.80
C LYS A 598 -33.62 -11.89 2.21
N ASN A 599 -33.82 -12.81 1.27
CA ASN A 599 -33.65 -14.25 1.51
C ASN A 599 -32.18 -14.58 1.87
N MET A 600 -31.21 -14.01 1.16
CA MET A 600 -29.80 -14.19 1.49
C MET A 600 -29.46 -13.65 2.87
N ARG A 601 -29.98 -12.47 3.24
CA ARG A 601 -29.76 -11.89 4.59
C ARG A 601 -30.33 -12.79 5.70
N ASN A 602 -31.45 -13.47 5.47
CA ASN A 602 -32.02 -14.45 6.43
C ASN A 602 -31.06 -15.63 6.67
N HIS A 603 -30.17 -15.91 5.71
CA HIS A 603 -29.11 -16.90 5.82
C HIS A 603 -27.76 -16.30 6.23
N THR A 604 -27.72 -15.03 6.64
CA THR A 604 -26.51 -14.26 7.00
C THR A 604 -25.58 -13.97 5.84
N PHE A 605 -26.04 -14.06 4.60
CA PHE A 605 -25.24 -13.75 3.41
C PHE A 605 -25.80 -12.55 2.63
N MET A 606 -24.92 -11.93 1.87
CA MET A 606 -25.26 -10.83 0.96
C MET A 606 -24.44 -10.93 -0.33
N LYS A 607 -24.97 -10.41 -1.42
CA LYS A 607 -24.20 -10.21 -2.66
C LYS A 607 -23.10 -9.17 -2.42
N CYS A 608 -21.98 -9.34 -3.09
CA CYS A 608 -20.98 -8.27 -3.15
C CYS A 608 -21.48 -7.06 -3.92
N PRO A 609 -20.96 -5.87 -3.65
CA PRO A 609 -21.31 -4.66 -4.37
C PRO A 609 -20.97 -4.73 -5.86
N ASN A 610 -21.62 -3.89 -6.68
CA ASN A 610 -21.30 -3.75 -8.10
C ASN A 610 -19.96 -3.09 -8.39
N SER A 611 -19.37 -2.40 -7.43
CA SER A 611 -18.04 -1.80 -7.53
C SER A 611 -16.92 -2.82 -7.70
N PHE A 612 -17.16 -4.08 -7.40
CA PHE A 612 -16.24 -5.16 -7.76
C PHE A 612 -16.32 -5.42 -9.25
N GLY A 613 -15.37 -4.91 -9.99
CA GLY A 613 -15.18 -5.27 -11.40
C GLY A 613 -14.60 -6.67 -11.51
N PHE A 614 -15.05 -7.42 -12.48
CA PHE A 614 -14.47 -8.70 -12.85
C PHE A 614 -13.52 -8.47 -14.03
N ASN A 615 -12.28 -8.76 -13.85
CA ASN A 615 -11.11 -8.71 -14.72
C ASN A 615 -10.97 -7.48 -15.66
N SER A 616 -9.83 -7.38 -16.31
CA SER A 616 -9.46 -6.30 -17.24
C SER A 616 -10.32 -6.20 -18.48
N THR A 617 -11.06 -7.23 -18.83
CA THR A 617 -11.78 -7.35 -20.11
C THR A 617 -13.30 -7.27 -19.97
N ASN A 618 -13.86 -7.47 -18.76
CA ASN A 618 -15.30 -7.50 -18.56
C ASN A 618 -15.76 -6.63 -17.39
N VAL A 619 -15.59 -5.34 -17.55
CA VAL A 619 -15.96 -4.30 -16.58
C VAL A 619 -17.48 -4.10 -16.42
N THR A 620 -18.31 -4.79 -17.21
CA THR A 620 -19.78 -4.70 -17.13
C THR A 620 -20.38 -5.62 -16.08
N GLU A 621 -19.66 -6.62 -15.61
CA GLU A 621 -20.12 -7.55 -14.59
C GLU A 621 -19.54 -7.20 -13.22
N GLY A 622 -20.38 -6.73 -12.32
CA GLY A 622 -20.04 -6.48 -10.92
C GLY A 622 -20.43 -7.66 -10.02
N GLY A 623 -20.13 -7.55 -8.72
CA GLY A 623 -20.36 -8.60 -7.73
C GLY A 623 -21.81 -9.09 -7.60
N ARG A 624 -22.79 -8.31 -8.07
CA ARG A 624 -24.21 -8.69 -8.08
C ARG A 624 -24.63 -9.46 -9.34
N SER A 625 -23.85 -9.39 -10.39
CA SER A 625 -24.19 -9.95 -11.71
C SER A 625 -23.33 -11.14 -12.10
N TYR A 626 -22.17 -11.31 -11.45
CA TYR A 626 -21.23 -12.38 -11.76
C TYR A 626 -21.79 -13.77 -11.36
N GLY A 627 -21.55 -14.76 -12.21
CA GLY A 627 -22.12 -16.10 -12.11
C GLY A 627 -21.88 -16.86 -10.81
N PRO A 628 -22.53 -18.02 -10.62
CA PRO A 628 -22.60 -18.67 -9.31
C PRO A 628 -21.28 -19.28 -8.82
N SER A 629 -20.29 -19.48 -9.68
CA SER A 629 -18.99 -20.03 -9.33
C SER A 629 -17.96 -18.91 -9.19
N GLY A 630 -17.29 -18.83 -8.05
CA GLY A 630 -16.30 -17.79 -7.75
C GLY A 630 -16.89 -16.42 -7.44
N ALA A 631 -18.19 -16.32 -7.13
CA ALA A 631 -18.80 -15.06 -6.71
C ALA A 631 -18.26 -14.65 -5.35
N LYS A 632 -17.90 -13.38 -5.20
CA LYS A 632 -17.66 -12.80 -3.88
C LYS A 632 -18.96 -12.71 -3.11
N LEU A 633 -18.89 -13.06 -1.85
CA LEU A 633 -19.99 -12.99 -0.91
C LEU A 633 -19.63 -12.08 0.26
N ARG A 634 -20.64 -11.44 0.82
CA ARG A 634 -20.54 -10.83 2.16
C ARG A 634 -21.24 -11.76 3.15
N HIS A 635 -20.58 -12.04 4.26
CA HIS A 635 -21.17 -12.75 5.40
C HIS A 635 -21.40 -11.78 6.55
N ILE A 636 -22.62 -11.75 7.11
CA ILE A 636 -22.93 -11.02 8.34
C ILE A 636 -22.43 -11.84 9.50
N VAL A 637 -21.28 -11.44 10.07
CA VAL A 637 -20.60 -12.15 11.16
C VAL A 637 -21.38 -12.05 12.45
N THR A 638 -21.78 -10.82 12.83
CA THR A 638 -22.57 -10.52 14.03
C THR A 638 -23.20 -9.13 13.95
N THR A 639 -24.15 -8.86 14.84
CA THR A 639 -24.77 -7.54 15.05
C THR A 639 -24.66 -7.18 16.51
N GLU A 640 -23.90 -6.13 16.84
CA GLU A 640 -23.49 -5.80 18.20
C GLU A 640 -23.69 -4.33 18.54
N ASN A 641 -23.85 -4.04 19.83
CA ASN A 641 -23.78 -2.68 20.34
C ASN A 641 -22.32 -2.31 20.60
N CYS A 642 -21.83 -1.38 19.80
CA CYS A 642 -20.44 -0.93 19.85
C CYS A 642 -20.37 0.55 20.26
N ARG A 643 -19.22 0.96 20.82
CA ARG A 643 -18.96 2.34 21.24
C ARG A 643 -17.50 2.74 21.00
N PRO A 644 -17.22 4.02 20.76
CA PRO A 644 -15.85 4.54 20.66
C PRO A 644 -15.02 4.24 21.91
N GLY A 645 -13.70 4.16 21.74
CA GLY A 645 -12.77 3.90 22.83
C GLY A 645 -12.76 2.46 23.37
N VAL A 646 -13.53 1.57 22.73
CA VAL A 646 -13.50 0.12 22.98
C VAL A 646 -12.89 -0.58 21.79
N THR A 647 -11.88 -1.39 22.05
CA THR A 647 -11.25 -2.23 21.02
C THR A 647 -12.06 -3.52 20.86
N TYR A 648 -12.45 -3.81 19.63
CA TYR A 648 -13.15 -5.03 19.25
C TYR A 648 -12.24 -5.95 18.46
N TYR A 649 -12.46 -7.25 18.62
CA TYR A 649 -11.69 -8.28 17.95
C TYR A 649 -12.58 -9.28 17.25
N MET A 650 -12.13 -9.75 16.09
CA MET A 650 -12.70 -10.88 15.37
C MET A 650 -11.66 -11.98 15.25
N ARG A 651 -12.04 -13.22 15.58
CA ARG A 651 -11.19 -14.39 15.37
C ARG A 651 -11.80 -15.30 14.33
N MET A 652 -10.97 -15.78 13.42
CA MET A 652 -11.31 -16.75 12.38
C MET A 652 -10.54 -18.05 12.65
N LYS A 653 -11.27 -19.14 12.79
CA LYS A 653 -10.67 -20.43 13.15
C LYS A 653 -11.15 -21.54 12.23
N SER A 654 -10.21 -22.31 11.67
CA SER A 654 -10.52 -23.49 10.88
C SER A 654 -11.19 -24.57 11.72
N LEU A 655 -12.23 -25.19 11.16
CA LEU A 655 -12.94 -26.33 11.77
C LEU A 655 -12.63 -27.67 11.10
N LEU A 656 -11.81 -27.71 10.06
CA LEU A 656 -11.49 -28.94 9.36
C LEU A 656 -10.36 -29.71 10.04
N ASN A 657 -10.40 -31.02 9.96
CA ASN A 657 -9.37 -31.91 10.51
C ASN A 657 -8.08 -32.02 9.64
N GLY A 658 -7.95 -31.16 8.65
CA GLY A 658 -6.80 -31.11 7.73
C GLY A 658 -6.53 -29.69 7.30
N PRO A 659 -5.41 -29.45 6.60
CA PRO A 659 -5.10 -28.16 6.07
C PRO A 659 -6.25 -27.61 5.23
N ALA A 660 -6.64 -26.39 5.48
CA ALA A 660 -7.68 -25.70 4.79
C ALA A 660 -7.17 -24.30 4.43
N ASN A 661 -7.86 -23.60 3.55
CA ASN A 661 -7.58 -22.19 3.37
C ASN A 661 -8.85 -21.35 3.49
N PHE A 662 -8.68 -20.07 3.76
CA PHE A 662 -9.73 -19.08 3.78
C PHE A 662 -9.18 -17.74 3.29
N GLY A 663 -9.92 -17.03 2.46
CA GLY A 663 -9.53 -15.74 1.89
C GLY A 663 -10.46 -14.64 2.38
N PRO A 664 -10.17 -13.97 3.48
CA PRO A 664 -10.87 -12.76 3.91
C PRO A 664 -10.39 -11.59 3.03
N ASP A 665 -11.33 -10.88 2.42
CA ASP A 665 -11.04 -9.84 1.44
C ASP A 665 -11.22 -8.43 2.04
N PHE A 666 -12.39 -8.16 2.61
CA PHE A 666 -12.70 -6.88 3.25
C PHE A 666 -13.62 -7.04 4.45
N ILE A 667 -13.63 -6.02 5.31
CA ILE A 667 -14.52 -5.92 6.47
C ILE A 667 -15.41 -4.69 6.31
N GLU A 668 -16.65 -4.79 6.76
CA GLU A 668 -17.57 -3.66 6.84
C GLU A 668 -18.11 -3.50 8.27
N TRP A 669 -18.08 -2.26 8.78
CA TRP A 669 -18.94 -1.80 9.85
C TRP A 669 -20.14 -1.07 9.28
N VAL A 670 -21.35 -1.54 9.56
CA VAL A 670 -22.58 -0.97 9.01
C VAL A 670 -23.49 -0.56 10.15
N PRO A 671 -23.73 0.75 10.35
CA PRO A 671 -24.58 1.23 11.43
C PRO A 671 -26.07 0.87 11.17
N LYS A 672 -26.86 0.81 12.24
CA LYS A 672 -28.28 0.45 12.20
C LYS A 672 -29.08 1.30 11.22
N SER A 673 -28.80 2.59 11.14
CA SER A 673 -29.45 3.50 10.19
C SER A 673 -29.35 3.06 8.71
N VAL A 674 -28.28 2.34 8.38
CA VAL A 674 -28.04 1.82 7.03
C VAL A 674 -28.64 0.43 6.85
N TYR A 675 -28.31 -0.53 7.73
CA TYR A 675 -28.74 -1.90 7.52
C TYR A 675 -30.25 -2.12 7.72
N ASN A 676 -30.98 -1.22 8.41
CA ASN A 676 -32.43 -1.25 8.53
C ASN A 676 -33.16 -0.40 7.47
N GLY A 677 -32.42 0.28 6.57
CA GLY A 677 -32.98 1.04 5.46
C GLY A 677 -33.44 2.46 5.77
N GLU A 678 -33.06 3.05 6.92
CA GLU A 678 -33.31 4.48 7.19
C GLU A 678 -32.42 5.36 6.29
N LYS A 679 -31.20 4.88 6.00
CA LYS A 679 -30.29 5.43 4.99
C LYS A 679 -30.11 4.43 3.87
N PRO A 680 -29.87 4.88 2.63
CA PRO A 680 -29.56 3.96 1.56
C PRO A 680 -28.27 3.20 1.87
N GLU A 681 -28.30 1.90 1.66
CA GLU A 681 -27.07 1.12 1.66
C GLU A 681 -26.35 1.34 0.33
N ASP A 682 -25.13 1.83 0.40
CA ASP A 682 -24.24 1.90 -0.75
C ASP A 682 -24.05 0.48 -1.32
N LYS A 683 -24.47 0.27 -2.55
CA LYS A 683 -24.34 -1.01 -3.27
C LYS A 683 -23.03 -1.14 -4.01
N TRP A 684 -22.18 -0.13 -3.87
CA TRP A 684 -20.88 0.00 -4.53
C TRP A 684 -19.70 -0.43 -3.70
#